data_516101dd81da596f6209b97ba91df905
#
_entry.id   516101dd81da596f6209b97ba91df905
#
_cell.length_a   1.000
_cell.length_b   1.000
_cell.length_c   1.000
_cell.angle_alpha   90.00
_cell.angle_beta   90.00
_cell.angle_gamma   90.00
#
_symmetry.space_group_name_H-M   'P 1'
#
loop_
_entity.id
_entity.type
_entity.pdbx_description
1 polymer ?
#
loop_
_entity_poly.entity_id
_entity_poly.type
_entity_poly.pdbx_seq_one_letter_code
_entity_poly.pdbx_strand_id
1 'polypeptide(L)'
;VTAVGRFLCADEEIEMERIQMSNSTPANPASVAKSISRPKDAAAAVSSVVEASNPVQGPNNIVAPTQMTGSQAIVRSLEELGVKDVFGLPGGAILPTYDPLMDSTKVNHILVRHEQGAGHAAQGYAMVSGEVGVCIATSGPGATNLVTALADANMDSVPMVAITGQVNSAFIGSDAFQEADIVGITMPITKHAFLVTDPEEIPRVMASAFYLAQTGRPGPVLVDITKDAQTSQMTFSWPPKVELPGYRVVTRGHNKQLREAAKLIAGATRPVLYVGGGVIKANAHEELKAFAEFINAPVVTTLTARGAFPDSHPQHVGMPGMHGAVSAVTALQQSDLLITLGARFDDRVTGVLSSFAPNAKVIHADIDPAEISKNRVADVPIVGSLDEIIPQLIEACQTRFETEPQQDLSNWWSLLDRLRETYPIGYTETHDGLSAPQNVIGRIGELTGPEGVYVAGVGQHQMWAAQFVKYERPRSWLNSAGLGTMGYSVPAAMGAKVAQPDRVVWAIDGDGCFQMTNQELATCVINNIPIKVAVINNSSLGMVRQWQTLFYDARYSNTDLNTGHGTARVPDFVKLADAYGCVGLRCERDEDIDATIQKALEINDRPVVIDFVVSADSMVWPMVPAGVSNDQIQIAKGMTPEWEEED
;
A
#
# COMPACT_ATOMS: atom_id res chain seq x y z
N VAL A 1 -43.80 -30.05 13.98
CA VAL A 1 -45.02 -29.61 14.69
C VAL A 1 -44.74 -28.20 15.20
N THR A 2 -45.29 -27.25 14.44
CA THR A 2 -45.83 -25.91 14.72
C THR A 2 -45.52 -25.21 16.06
N ALA A 3 -44.97 -23.99 15.96
CA ALA A 3 -45.55 -22.79 16.59
C ALA A 3 -44.98 -21.51 15.95
N VAL A 4 -45.85 -20.78 15.28
CA VAL A 4 -45.68 -19.44 14.73
C VAL A 4 -45.99 -18.45 15.84
N GLY A 5 -45.09 -17.52 16.14
CA GLY A 5 -45.27 -16.37 17.02
C GLY A 5 -45.16 -15.08 16.22
N ARG A 6 -46.29 -14.43 15.92
CA ARG A 6 -46.40 -13.08 15.37
C ARG A 6 -45.96 -12.07 16.42
N PHE A 7 -45.15 -11.10 16.03
CA PHE A 7 -45.08 -9.79 16.67
C PHE A 7 -45.42 -8.68 15.67
N LEU A 8 -46.33 -7.82 16.13
CA LEU A 8 -46.98 -6.74 15.41
C LEU A 8 -46.01 -5.58 15.14
N CYS A 9 -46.10 -5.04 13.92
CA CYS A 9 -45.59 -3.74 13.54
C CYS A 9 -46.41 -2.63 14.17
N ALA A 10 -45.77 -1.58 14.63
CA ALA A 10 -46.35 -0.27 14.84
C ALA A 10 -45.89 0.62 13.67
N ASP A 11 -46.85 1.13 12.94
CA ASP A 11 -46.70 2.08 11.84
C ASP A 11 -46.39 3.47 12.40
N GLU A 12 -45.33 4.10 11.93
CA GLU A 12 -45.19 5.56 11.93
C GLU A 12 -45.08 6.03 10.48
N GLU A 13 -46.13 6.70 10.03
CA GLU A 13 -46.23 7.39 8.74
C GLU A 13 -45.28 8.59 8.70
N ILE A 14 -44.35 8.61 7.72
CA ILE A 14 -43.64 9.82 7.33
C ILE A 14 -44.24 10.34 6.04
N GLU A 15 -44.88 11.50 6.15
CA GLU A 15 -45.43 12.30 5.07
C GLU A 15 -44.34 12.69 4.05
N MET A 16 -44.53 12.28 2.78
CA MET A 16 -43.73 12.75 1.65
C MET A 16 -44.39 13.97 1.01
N GLU A 17 -43.82 15.14 1.20
CA GLU A 17 -44.19 16.32 0.40
C GLU A 17 -43.80 16.14 -1.07
N ARG A 18 -44.78 16.12 -1.94
CA ARG A 18 -44.66 16.17 -3.40
C ARG A 18 -44.31 17.59 -3.84
N ILE A 19 -43.10 17.82 -4.30
CA ILE A 19 -42.73 19.02 -5.06
C ILE A 19 -43.20 18.81 -6.51
N GLN A 20 -44.20 19.61 -6.94
CA GLN A 20 -44.63 19.69 -8.33
C GLN A 20 -43.57 20.38 -9.20
N MET A 21 -43.02 19.68 -10.18
CA MET A 21 -42.27 20.29 -11.28
C MET A 21 -43.24 20.88 -12.30
N SER A 22 -43.18 22.19 -12.51
CA SER A 22 -43.86 22.88 -13.59
C SER A 22 -43.09 22.69 -14.91
N ASN A 23 -43.79 22.20 -15.93
CA ASN A 23 -43.32 22.14 -17.31
C ASN A 23 -43.07 23.55 -17.88
N SER A 24 -41.85 23.86 -18.30
CA SER A 24 -41.57 24.95 -19.23
C SER A 24 -40.78 24.43 -20.43
N THR A 25 -41.36 24.65 -21.60
CA THR A 25 -40.89 24.30 -22.94
C THR A 25 -39.54 24.94 -23.28
N PRO A 26 -38.62 24.28 -24.00
CA PRO A 26 -37.33 24.88 -24.35
C PRO A 26 -37.44 25.85 -25.51
N ALA A 27 -36.89 27.05 -25.34
CA ALA A 27 -36.72 28.06 -26.38
C ALA A 27 -35.50 27.79 -27.22
N ASN A 28 -35.63 28.01 -28.52
CA ASN A 28 -34.70 27.86 -29.61
C ASN A 28 -33.44 28.74 -29.47
N PRO A 29 -32.21 28.24 -29.56
CA PRO A 29 -30.99 29.04 -29.55
C PRO A 29 -30.54 29.42 -30.97
N ALA A 30 -31.08 30.51 -31.48
CA ALA A 30 -30.49 31.18 -32.65
C ALA A 30 -30.47 32.69 -32.38
N SER A 31 -29.27 33.25 -32.37
CA SER A 31 -28.90 34.66 -32.26
C SER A 31 -28.37 35.12 -30.90
N VAL A 32 -27.07 35.05 -30.73
CA VAL A 32 -26.19 36.15 -30.27
C VAL A 32 -24.72 35.77 -30.58
N ALA A 33 -24.27 36.02 -31.80
CA ALA A 33 -22.85 36.12 -32.08
C ALA A 33 -22.46 37.59 -31.88
N LYS A 34 -21.83 37.92 -30.76
CA LYS A 34 -21.08 39.18 -30.62
C LYS A 34 -19.59 38.85 -30.48
N SER A 35 -18.85 39.35 -31.44
CA SER A 35 -17.41 39.35 -31.62
C SER A 35 -16.67 39.77 -30.36
N ILE A 36 -15.85 38.86 -29.80
CA ILE A 36 -14.78 39.18 -28.88
C ILE A 36 -13.46 39.00 -29.66
N SER A 37 -12.78 40.13 -29.92
CA SER A 37 -11.46 40.17 -30.50
C SER A 37 -10.44 39.44 -29.64
N ARG A 38 -9.73 38.45 -30.18
CA ARG A 38 -8.61 37.76 -29.54
C ARG A 38 -7.40 38.71 -29.42
N PRO A 39 -6.76 38.81 -28.24
CA PRO A 39 -5.44 39.42 -28.16
C PRO A 39 -4.42 38.49 -28.84
N LYS A 40 -3.55 39.06 -29.66
CA LYS A 40 -2.50 38.35 -30.43
C LYS A 40 -1.31 37.84 -29.61
N ASP A 41 -1.33 37.97 -28.29
CA ASP A 41 -0.19 37.65 -27.43
C ASP A 41 -0.31 36.33 -26.66
N ALA A 42 -1.34 35.50 -26.95
CA ALA A 42 -1.49 34.20 -26.30
C ALA A 42 -0.73 33.05 -27.03
N ALA A 43 -0.10 33.33 -28.19
CA ALA A 43 0.60 32.30 -28.98
C ALA A 43 2.07 32.08 -28.58
N ALA A 44 2.65 32.97 -27.74
CA ALA A 44 4.06 32.84 -27.30
C ALA A 44 4.26 32.11 -25.97
N ALA A 45 3.18 31.79 -25.25
CA ALA A 45 3.25 31.10 -23.93
C ALA A 45 2.99 29.58 -24.02
N VAL A 46 2.80 29.02 -25.21
CA VAL A 46 2.48 27.58 -25.40
C VAL A 46 3.68 26.77 -25.92
N SER A 47 4.83 27.40 -26.18
CA SER A 47 5.97 26.73 -26.82
C SER A 47 7.08 26.25 -25.85
N SER A 48 6.79 26.13 -24.56
CA SER A 48 7.66 25.40 -23.63
C SER A 48 6.92 24.23 -22.94
N VAL A 49 6.05 23.57 -23.67
CA VAL A 49 5.70 22.17 -23.33
C VAL A 49 6.93 21.37 -23.75
N VAL A 50 7.79 21.09 -22.79
CA VAL A 50 8.79 20.04 -22.88
C VAL A 50 8.05 18.84 -23.48
N GLU A 51 8.47 18.40 -24.68
CA GLU A 51 8.13 17.09 -25.16
C GLU A 51 8.46 16.13 -24.04
N ALA A 52 7.43 15.60 -23.37
CA ALA A 52 7.59 14.57 -22.39
C ALA A 52 8.35 13.45 -23.12
N SER A 53 9.63 13.29 -22.82
CA SER A 53 10.44 12.19 -23.31
C SER A 53 9.63 10.93 -23.05
N ASN A 54 9.37 10.17 -24.10
CA ASN A 54 8.59 8.93 -24.04
C ASN A 54 9.24 8.02 -22.97
N PRO A 55 8.68 7.87 -21.76
CA PRO A 55 9.35 7.18 -20.65
C PRO A 55 9.36 5.65 -20.79
N VAL A 56 8.89 5.12 -21.92
CA VAL A 56 9.08 3.73 -22.34
C VAL A 56 10.48 3.53 -22.96
N GLN A 57 11.41 4.45 -22.74
CA GLN A 57 12.81 4.24 -23.05
C GLN A 57 13.47 3.40 -21.94
N GLY A 58 13.16 2.10 -21.92
CA GLY A 58 14.20 1.11 -21.60
C GLY A 58 15.37 1.28 -22.60
N PRO A 59 16.54 0.62 -22.38
CA PRO A 59 17.70 0.82 -23.23
C PRO A 59 17.27 0.76 -24.68
N ASN A 60 17.71 1.71 -25.51
CA ASN A 60 17.27 2.00 -26.89
C ASN A 60 17.39 0.78 -27.86
N ASN A 61 16.70 -0.30 -27.57
CA ASN A 61 16.63 -1.48 -28.40
C ASN A 61 15.52 -1.29 -29.44
N ILE A 62 15.86 -0.75 -30.60
CA ILE A 62 14.98 -0.78 -31.75
C ILE A 62 14.95 -2.22 -32.27
N VAL A 63 13.82 -2.90 -32.11
CA VAL A 63 13.58 -4.22 -32.71
C VAL A 63 12.92 -4.00 -34.06
N ALA A 64 13.61 -4.42 -35.11
CA ALA A 64 13.07 -4.38 -36.46
C ALA A 64 11.82 -5.29 -36.61
N PRO A 65 10.88 -4.98 -37.51
CA PRO A 65 9.69 -5.81 -37.73
C PRO A 65 10.04 -7.28 -37.94
N THR A 66 9.50 -8.15 -37.07
CA THR A 66 9.77 -9.60 -37.08
C THR A 66 8.46 -10.35 -36.92
N GLN A 67 8.28 -11.42 -37.75
CA GLN A 67 7.10 -12.29 -37.66
C GLN A 67 7.19 -13.20 -36.46
N MET A 68 6.15 -13.24 -35.63
CA MET A 68 6.06 -14.10 -34.47
C MET A 68 4.59 -14.31 -34.06
N THR A 69 4.33 -15.21 -33.11
CA THR A 69 3.01 -15.37 -32.53
C THR A 69 2.73 -14.30 -31.48
N GLY A 70 1.45 -14.04 -31.16
CA GLY A 70 1.09 -13.12 -30.07
C GLY A 70 1.69 -13.52 -28.73
N SER A 71 1.80 -14.82 -28.42
CA SER A 71 2.44 -15.30 -27.20
C SER A 71 3.95 -15.00 -27.16
N GLN A 72 4.65 -15.13 -28.27
CA GLN A 72 6.05 -14.70 -28.39
C GLN A 72 6.17 -13.18 -28.25
N ALA A 73 5.20 -12.42 -28.77
CA ALA A 73 5.17 -10.96 -28.64
C ALA A 73 4.94 -10.51 -27.17
N ILE A 74 4.13 -11.24 -26.39
CA ILE A 74 3.97 -10.99 -24.94
C ILE A 74 5.32 -11.14 -24.22
N VAL A 75 5.99 -12.28 -24.41
CA VAL A 75 7.28 -12.56 -23.75
C VAL A 75 8.33 -11.54 -24.22
N ARG A 76 8.39 -11.26 -25.52
CA ARG A 76 9.32 -10.27 -26.07
C ARG A 76 9.06 -8.87 -25.53
N SER A 77 7.80 -8.47 -25.34
CA SER A 77 7.46 -7.19 -24.72
C SER A 77 7.94 -7.11 -23.27
N LEU A 78 7.78 -8.18 -22.47
CA LEU A 78 8.32 -8.25 -21.11
C LEU A 78 9.84 -8.10 -21.09
N GLU A 79 10.55 -8.75 -22.00
CA GLU A 79 12.00 -8.62 -22.14
C GLU A 79 12.45 -7.20 -22.48
N GLU A 80 11.74 -6.52 -23.41
CA GLU A 80 12.06 -5.15 -23.80
C GLU A 80 11.67 -4.12 -22.74
N LEU A 81 10.70 -4.44 -21.87
CA LEU A 81 10.32 -3.66 -20.69
C LEU A 81 11.26 -3.88 -19.50
N GLY A 82 12.23 -4.81 -19.62
CA GLY A 82 13.22 -5.08 -18.57
C GLY A 82 12.69 -5.92 -17.41
N VAL A 83 11.56 -6.62 -17.59
CA VAL A 83 11.02 -7.53 -16.59
C VAL A 83 11.98 -8.69 -16.37
N LYS A 84 12.31 -8.96 -15.11
CA LYS A 84 13.22 -10.05 -14.71
C LYS A 84 12.45 -11.26 -14.19
N ASP A 85 11.43 -11.01 -13.36
CA ASP A 85 10.68 -12.06 -12.69
C ASP A 85 9.19 -11.86 -12.87
N VAL A 86 8.47 -12.97 -13.11
CA VAL A 86 7.02 -13.02 -13.18
C VAL A 86 6.50 -14.13 -12.28
N PHE A 87 5.40 -13.88 -11.59
CA PHE A 87 4.76 -14.83 -10.69
C PHE A 87 3.48 -15.34 -11.33
N GLY A 88 3.25 -16.65 -11.37
CA GLY A 88 2.06 -17.10 -12.03
C GLY A 88 1.75 -18.59 -11.90
N LEU A 89 0.57 -18.96 -12.42
CA LEU A 89 0.09 -20.34 -12.48
C LEU A 89 -0.47 -20.61 -13.89
N PRO A 90 0.04 -21.64 -14.59
CA PRO A 90 -0.43 -21.97 -15.93
C PRO A 90 -1.87 -22.51 -15.93
N GLY A 91 -2.56 -22.32 -17.05
CA GLY A 91 -3.88 -22.87 -17.31
C GLY A 91 -4.25 -22.76 -18.79
N GLY A 92 -5.37 -23.35 -19.19
CA GLY A 92 -5.70 -23.61 -20.59
C GLY A 92 -5.72 -22.39 -21.52
N ALA A 93 -6.16 -21.22 -21.02
CA ALA A 93 -6.27 -20.01 -21.84
C ALA A 93 -4.95 -19.23 -21.95
N ILE A 94 -4.03 -19.37 -20.99
CA ILE A 94 -2.73 -18.67 -21.00
C ILE A 94 -1.57 -19.60 -21.42
N LEU A 95 -1.83 -20.89 -21.58
CA LEU A 95 -0.80 -21.89 -21.90
C LEU A 95 0.05 -21.53 -23.14
N PRO A 96 -0.51 -20.92 -24.21
CA PRO A 96 0.32 -20.49 -25.34
C PRO A 96 1.44 -19.53 -24.98
N THR A 97 1.25 -18.68 -23.95
CA THR A 97 2.27 -17.73 -23.46
C THR A 97 3.35 -18.45 -22.62
N TYR A 98 3.02 -19.58 -21.97
CA TYR A 98 3.98 -20.35 -21.19
C TYR A 98 5.02 -21.09 -22.06
N ASP A 99 4.67 -21.43 -23.30
CA ASP A 99 5.59 -22.08 -24.22
C ASP A 99 6.83 -21.20 -24.53
N PRO A 100 6.70 -19.97 -25.05
CA PRO A 100 7.85 -19.10 -25.31
C PRO A 100 8.53 -18.58 -24.03
N LEU A 101 7.90 -18.62 -22.86
CA LEU A 101 8.56 -18.30 -21.59
C LEU A 101 9.70 -19.27 -21.27
N MET A 102 9.61 -20.53 -21.70
CA MET A 102 10.68 -21.51 -21.49
C MET A 102 11.95 -21.19 -22.27
N ASP A 103 11.82 -20.46 -23.38
CA ASP A 103 12.94 -20.07 -24.24
C ASP A 103 13.56 -18.73 -23.81
N SER A 104 12.89 -17.96 -22.94
CA SER A 104 13.41 -16.68 -22.46
C SER A 104 14.56 -16.90 -21.47
N THR A 105 15.66 -16.20 -21.74
CA THR A 105 16.81 -16.14 -20.81
C THR A 105 16.83 -14.87 -19.97
N LYS A 106 15.82 -13.99 -20.13
CA LYS A 106 15.74 -12.71 -19.45
C LYS A 106 14.60 -12.66 -18.41
N VAL A 107 13.50 -13.36 -18.69
CA VAL A 107 12.32 -13.41 -17.83
C VAL A 107 12.30 -14.75 -17.12
N ASN A 108 12.41 -14.74 -15.80
CA ASN A 108 12.28 -15.90 -14.94
C ASN A 108 10.82 -16.05 -14.48
N HIS A 109 10.26 -17.24 -14.57
CA HIS A 109 8.91 -17.52 -14.10
C HIS A 109 8.93 -18.29 -12.79
N ILE A 110 8.24 -17.76 -11.76
CA ILE A 110 8.08 -18.39 -10.45
C ILE A 110 6.68 -18.99 -10.35
N LEU A 111 6.63 -20.33 -10.33
CA LEU A 111 5.39 -21.08 -10.24
C LEU A 111 4.84 -21.04 -8.81
N VAL A 112 3.78 -20.27 -8.60
CA VAL A 112 3.05 -20.16 -7.33
C VAL A 112 2.09 -21.33 -7.11
N ARG A 113 1.46 -21.38 -5.92
CA ARG A 113 0.46 -22.40 -5.58
C ARG A 113 -0.97 -21.87 -5.65
N HIS A 114 -1.12 -20.55 -5.72
CA HIS A 114 -2.41 -19.88 -5.87
C HIS A 114 -2.20 -18.51 -6.54
N GLU A 115 -3.11 -18.07 -7.40
CA GLU A 115 -2.96 -16.81 -8.14
C GLU A 115 -2.98 -15.58 -7.22
N GLN A 116 -3.72 -15.61 -6.11
CA GLN A 116 -3.63 -14.58 -5.07
C GLN A 116 -2.18 -14.45 -4.57
N GLY A 117 -1.48 -15.57 -4.37
CA GLY A 117 -0.06 -15.60 -4.02
C GLY A 117 0.80 -14.94 -5.11
N ALA A 118 0.51 -15.16 -6.39
CA ALA A 118 1.19 -14.48 -7.50
C ALA A 118 1.02 -12.96 -7.43
N GLY A 119 -0.21 -12.50 -7.22
CA GLY A 119 -0.50 -11.06 -7.11
C GLY A 119 0.22 -10.40 -5.93
N HIS A 120 0.16 -10.98 -4.73
CA HIS A 120 0.87 -10.43 -3.56
C HIS A 120 2.39 -10.54 -3.69
N ALA A 121 2.93 -11.57 -4.35
CA ALA A 121 4.35 -11.65 -4.66
C ALA A 121 4.78 -10.51 -5.61
N ALA A 122 4.00 -10.25 -6.66
CA ALA A 122 4.22 -9.12 -7.55
C ALA A 122 4.17 -7.77 -6.80
N GLN A 123 3.25 -7.61 -5.82
CA GLN A 123 3.22 -6.44 -4.95
C GLN A 123 4.48 -6.31 -4.10
N GLY A 124 4.89 -7.38 -3.41
CA GLY A 124 6.10 -7.37 -2.57
C GLY A 124 7.36 -7.05 -3.38
N TYR A 125 7.45 -7.61 -4.60
CA TYR A 125 8.51 -7.28 -5.56
C TYR A 125 8.52 -5.79 -5.90
N ALA A 126 7.36 -5.24 -6.28
CA ALA A 126 7.23 -3.83 -6.67
C ALA A 126 7.53 -2.86 -5.51
N MET A 127 7.05 -3.16 -4.31
CA MET A 127 7.24 -2.28 -3.15
C MET A 127 8.71 -2.16 -2.74
N VAL A 128 9.46 -3.26 -2.85
CA VAL A 128 10.88 -3.30 -2.44
C VAL A 128 11.81 -2.81 -3.54
N SER A 129 11.54 -3.13 -4.81
CA SER A 129 12.38 -2.72 -5.95
C SER A 129 12.07 -1.32 -6.46
N GLY A 130 10.80 -0.91 -6.42
CA GLY A 130 10.29 0.28 -7.11
C GLY A 130 9.98 0.05 -8.59
N GLU A 131 10.20 -1.17 -9.09
CA GLU A 131 9.86 -1.60 -10.45
C GLU A 131 8.39 -2.10 -10.51
N VAL A 132 7.87 -2.34 -11.71
CA VAL A 132 6.52 -2.92 -11.86
C VAL A 132 6.54 -4.39 -11.52
N GLY A 133 5.68 -4.81 -10.59
CA GLY A 133 5.46 -6.24 -10.32
C GLY A 133 4.57 -6.87 -11.39
N VAL A 134 4.90 -8.09 -11.82
CA VAL A 134 4.16 -8.78 -12.89
C VAL A 134 3.63 -10.12 -12.40
N CYS A 135 2.33 -10.37 -12.61
CA CYS A 135 1.74 -11.68 -12.40
C CYS A 135 0.98 -12.17 -13.63
N ILE A 136 0.93 -13.49 -13.81
CA ILE A 136 0.29 -14.15 -14.96
C ILE A 136 -0.68 -15.21 -14.46
N ALA A 137 -1.92 -15.20 -14.97
CA ALA A 137 -2.95 -16.19 -14.63
C ALA A 137 -3.77 -16.62 -15.87
N THR A 138 -4.46 -17.74 -15.74
CA THR A 138 -5.41 -18.18 -16.77
C THR A 138 -6.76 -17.48 -16.64
N SER A 139 -7.68 -17.77 -17.55
CA SER A 139 -9.08 -17.28 -17.52
C SER A 139 -9.88 -17.84 -16.33
N GLY A 140 -11.10 -17.36 -16.18
CA GLY A 140 -12.05 -17.86 -15.19
C GLY A 140 -11.52 -17.77 -13.76
N PRO A 141 -11.42 -18.91 -13.03
CA PRO A 141 -11.00 -18.90 -11.64
C PRO A 141 -9.56 -18.37 -11.45
N GLY A 142 -8.66 -18.57 -12.42
CA GLY A 142 -7.32 -18.04 -12.35
C GLY A 142 -7.30 -16.50 -12.32
N ALA A 143 -8.04 -15.88 -13.21
CA ALA A 143 -8.18 -14.43 -13.26
C ALA A 143 -8.94 -13.88 -12.03
N THR A 144 -10.04 -14.52 -11.62
CA THR A 144 -10.82 -14.05 -10.45
C THR A 144 -10.08 -14.20 -9.13
N ASN A 145 -9.14 -15.14 -9.01
CA ASN A 145 -8.27 -15.27 -7.83
C ASN A 145 -7.27 -14.10 -7.67
N LEU A 146 -7.05 -13.27 -8.70
CA LEU A 146 -6.22 -12.08 -8.62
C LEU A 146 -6.96 -10.86 -8.03
N VAL A 147 -8.29 -10.88 -7.93
CA VAL A 147 -9.12 -9.72 -7.58
C VAL A 147 -8.70 -9.08 -6.26
N THR A 148 -8.49 -9.85 -5.21
CA THR A 148 -8.04 -9.32 -3.91
C THR A 148 -6.68 -8.64 -4.02
N ALA A 149 -5.72 -9.25 -4.71
CA ALA A 149 -4.38 -8.67 -4.87
C ALA A 149 -4.40 -7.39 -5.73
N LEU A 150 -5.25 -7.33 -6.77
CA LEU A 150 -5.46 -6.11 -7.56
C LEU A 150 -6.09 -5.00 -6.72
N ALA A 151 -7.12 -5.32 -5.94
CA ALA A 151 -7.75 -4.34 -5.05
C ALA A 151 -6.76 -3.78 -4.01
N ASP A 152 -5.93 -4.64 -3.46
CA ASP A 152 -4.89 -4.27 -2.49
C ASP A 152 -3.83 -3.35 -3.13
N ALA A 153 -3.30 -3.74 -4.29
CA ALA A 153 -2.36 -2.92 -5.05
C ALA A 153 -2.94 -1.53 -5.41
N ASN A 154 -4.22 -1.46 -5.75
CA ASN A 154 -4.90 -0.20 -6.05
C ASN A 154 -5.03 0.69 -4.80
N MET A 155 -5.44 0.12 -3.67
CA MET A 155 -5.58 0.86 -2.40
C MET A 155 -4.25 1.42 -1.92
N ASP A 156 -3.16 0.66 -2.06
CA ASP A 156 -1.82 1.04 -1.60
C ASP A 156 -0.94 1.66 -2.69
N SER A 157 -1.53 1.90 -3.89
CA SER A 157 -0.84 2.54 -5.01
C SER A 157 0.46 1.81 -5.39
N VAL A 158 0.38 0.48 -5.58
CA VAL A 158 1.51 -0.36 -5.96
C VAL A 158 1.50 -0.59 -7.47
N PRO A 159 2.59 -0.28 -8.19
CA PRO A 159 2.65 -0.49 -9.64
C PRO A 159 2.68 -1.99 -9.95
N MET A 160 1.66 -2.49 -10.62
CA MET A 160 1.54 -3.91 -10.98
C MET A 160 0.89 -4.07 -12.34
N VAL A 161 1.34 -5.06 -13.12
CA VAL A 161 0.69 -5.52 -14.34
C VAL A 161 0.28 -6.97 -14.18
N ALA A 162 -1.02 -7.22 -14.25
CA ALA A 162 -1.59 -8.56 -14.25
C ALA A 162 -1.94 -8.95 -15.68
N ILE A 163 -1.39 -10.06 -16.16
CA ILE A 163 -1.65 -10.60 -17.50
C ILE A 163 -2.54 -11.82 -17.34
N THR A 164 -3.73 -11.78 -17.92
CA THR A 164 -4.67 -12.92 -17.89
C THR A 164 -4.91 -13.45 -19.29
N GLY A 165 -5.03 -14.77 -19.37
CA GLY A 165 -5.55 -15.39 -20.59
C GLY A 165 -7.07 -15.34 -20.61
N GLN A 166 -7.67 -15.17 -21.80
CA GLN A 166 -9.12 -15.20 -22.00
C GLN A 166 -9.48 -16.32 -22.98
N VAL A 167 -10.72 -16.75 -22.97
CA VAL A 167 -11.25 -17.68 -24.02
C VAL A 167 -11.06 -17.08 -25.41
N ASN A 168 -11.20 -17.87 -26.48
CA ASN A 168 -11.15 -17.33 -27.84
C ASN A 168 -12.18 -16.19 -28.01
N SER A 169 -11.82 -15.16 -28.75
CA SER A 169 -12.65 -13.98 -28.96
C SER A 169 -14.08 -14.32 -29.45
N ALA A 170 -14.23 -15.34 -30.27
CA ALA A 170 -15.52 -15.82 -30.77
C ALA A 170 -16.44 -16.44 -29.68
N PHE A 171 -15.90 -16.75 -28.52
CA PHE A 171 -16.67 -17.36 -27.41
C PHE A 171 -17.01 -16.38 -26.28
N ILE A 172 -16.50 -15.16 -26.33
CA ILE A 172 -16.79 -14.13 -25.32
C ILE A 172 -18.30 -13.81 -25.35
N GLY A 173 -18.93 -13.89 -24.17
CA GLY A 173 -20.36 -13.65 -23.99
C GLY A 173 -21.23 -14.89 -24.27
N SER A 174 -20.63 -16.08 -24.40
CA SER A 174 -21.36 -17.33 -24.64
C SER A 174 -21.41 -18.28 -23.44
N ASP A 175 -20.94 -17.85 -22.26
CA ASP A 175 -20.76 -18.68 -21.06
C ASP A 175 -19.84 -19.90 -21.33
N ALA A 176 -18.79 -19.69 -22.11
CA ALA A 176 -17.82 -20.71 -22.44
C ALA A 176 -17.09 -21.20 -21.17
N PHE A 177 -16.54 -22.42 -21.21
CA PHE A 177 -15.80 -22.99 -20.09
C PHE A 177 -14.64 -22.07 -19.66
N GLN A 178 -14.64 -21.70 -18.38
CA GLN A 178 -13.70 -20.77 -17.76
C GLN A 178 -13.71 -19.36 -18.37
N GLU A 179 -14.81 -18.92 -18.98
CA GLU A 179 -15.03 -17.53 -19.31
C GLU A 179 -15.35 -16.73 -18.02
N ALA A 180 -14.76 -15.56 -17.91
CA ALA A 180 -15.14 -14.54 -16.91
C ALA A 180 -14.89 -13.16 -17.50
N ASP A 181 -15.82 -12.22 -17.27
CA ASP A 181 -15.60 -10.80 -17.59
C ASP A 181 -14.66 -10.15 -16.55
N ILE A 182 -13.39 -10.55 -16.61
CA ILE A 182 -12.40 -10.05 -15.64
C ILE A 182 -12.16 -8.55 -15.79
N VAL A 183 -12.32 -7.98 -16.99
CA VAL A 183 -12.24 -6.53 -17.24
C VAL A 183 -13.35 -5.81 -16.47
N GLY A 184 -14.59 -6.27 -16.58
CA GLY A 184 -15.71 -5.71 -15.82
C GLY A 184 -15.56 -5.88 -14.30
N ILE A 185 -15.09 -7.05 -13.84
CA ILE A 185 -14.87 -7.33 -12.42
C ILE A 185 -13.78 -6.41 -11.84
N THR A 186 -12.70 -6.15 -12.56
CA THR A 186 -11.54 -5.40 -12.06
C THR A 186 -11.58 -3.91 -12.35
N MET A 187 -12.53 -3.43 -13.15
CA MET A 187 -12.66 -2.02 -13.53
C MET A 187 -12.58 -1.05 -12.33
N PRO A 188 -13.28 -1.27 -11.21
CA PRO A 188 -13.25 -0.35 -10.06
C PRO A 188 -11.98 -0.46 -9.21
N ILE A 189 -11.15 -1.47 -9.42
CA ILE A 189 -9.98 -1.79 -8.58
C ILE A 189 -8.65 -1.78 -9.36
N THR A 190 -8.66 -1.24 -10.58
CA THR A 190 -7.47 -1.07 -11.41
C THR A 190 -7.41 0.35 -11.99
N LYS A 191 -6.22 0.80 -12.32
CA LYS A 191 -6.07 2.08 -13.07
C LYS A 191 -6.63 1.97 -14.47
N HIS A 192 -6.46 0.81 -15.08
CA HIS A 192 -6.99 0.50 -16.41
C HIS A 192 -7.02 -1.01 -16.61
N ALA A 193 -7.92 -1.48 -17.47
CA ALA A 193 -8.00 -2.85 -17.91
C ALA A 193 -8.12 -2.90 -19.44
N PHE A 194 -7.31 -3.73 -20.07
CA PHE A 194 -7.33 -3.95 -21.52
C PHE A 194 -7.87 -5.34 -21.82
N LEU A 195 -8.75 -5.44 -22.83
CA LEU A 195 -9.08 -6.70 -23.50
C LEU A 195 -8.41 -6.71 -24.86
N VAL A 196 -7.52 -7.65 -25.13
CA VAL A 196 -6.75 -7.78 -26.36
C VAL A 196 -7.25 -8.97 -27.17
N THR A 197 -7.87 -8.68 -28.31
CA THR A 197 -8.39 -9.66 -29.26
C THR A 197 -7.62 -9.68 -30.59
N ASP A 198 -6.82 -8.63 -30.84
CA ASP A 198 -5.95 -8.52 -32.02
C ASP A 198 -4.48 -8.66 -31.59
N PRO A 199 -3.73 -9.66 -32.12
CA PRO A 199 -2.33 -9.85 -31.79
C PRO A 199 -1.45 -8.61 -32.10
N GLU A 200 -1.77 -7.84 -33.13
CA GLU A 200 -0.99 -6.65 -33.53
C GLU A 200 -1.03 -5.54 -32.45
N GLU A 201 -2.01 -5.57 -31.53
CA GLU A 201 -2.11 -4.62 -30.43
C GLU A 201 -1.22 -4.96 -29.23
N ILE A 202 -0.74 -6.21 -29.10
CA ILE A 202 -0.01 -6.70 -27.92
C ILE A 202 1.16 -5.77 -27.53
N PRO A 203 2.11 -5.40 -28.40
CA PRO A 203 3.24 -4.56 -28.01
C PRO A 203 2.81 -3.19 -27.49
N ARG A 204 1.82 -2.57 -28.14
CA ARG A 204 1.28 -1.27 -27.75
C ARG A 204 0.57 -1.33 -26.38
N VAL A 205 -0.25 -2.35 -26.18
CA VAL A 205 -0.98 -2.53 -24.92
C VAL A 205 -0.03 -2.84 -23.77
N MET A 206 0.96 -3.71 -23.97
CA MET A 206 1.97 -4.02 -22.95
C MET A 206 2.75 -2.75 -22.55
N ALA A 207 3.27 -1.99 -23.50
CA ALA A 207 3.95 -0.72 -23.23
C ALA A 207 3.04 0.28 -22.50
N SER A 208 1.77 0.39 -22.91
CA SER A 208 0.78 1.28 -22.28
C SER A 208 0.47 0.85 -20.84
N ALA A 209 0.33 -0.45 -20.58
CA ALA A 209 0.04 -0.99 -19.26
C ALA A 209 1.16 -0.68 -18.26
N PHE A 210 2.41 -0.87 -18.63
CA PHE A 210 3.56 -0.54 -17.80
C PHE A 210 3.66 0.96 -17.55
N TYR A 211 3.49 1.77 -18.58
CA TYR A 211 3.48 3.23 -18.44
C TYR A 211 2.39 3.70 -17.48
N LEU A 212 1.16 3.21 -17.62
CA LEU A 212 0.05 3.54 -16.74
C LEU A 212 0.30 3.07 -15.30
N ALA A 213 0.86 1.87 -15.12
CA ALA A 213 1.11 1.32 -13.80
C ALA A 213 2.09 2.18 -12.98
N GLN A 214 3.12 2.74 -13.62
CA GLN A 214 4.21 3.47 -12.96
C GLN A 214 3.97 4.96 -12.79
N THR A 215 3.23 5.61 -13.72
CA THR A 215 3.18 7.07 -13.81
C THR A 215 1.94 7.65 -13.11
N GLY A 216 2.00 8.94 -12.75
CA GLY A 216 0.99 9.53 -11.89
C GLY A 216 0.93 8.80 -10.55
N ARG A 217 -0.25 8.63 -9.96
CA ARG A 217 -0.42 7.72 -8.83
C ARG A 217 -0.20 6.28 -9.32
N PRO A 218 0.81 5.54 -8.84
CA PRO A 218 1.02 4.17 -9.26
C PRO A 218 -0.17 3.27 -8.93
N GLY A 219 -0.31 2.16 -9.64
CA GLY A 219 -1.40 1.22 -9.37
C GLY A 219 -1.46 0.07 -10.39
N PRO A 220 -2.34 -0.90 -10.17
CA PRO A 220 -2.45 -2.08 -11.00
C PRO A 220 -3.13 -1.80 -12.34
N VAL A 221 -2.66 -2.50 -13.37
CA VAL A 221 -3.26 -2.55 -14.70
C VAL A 221 -3.47 -4.00 -15.10
N LEU A 222 -4.66 -4.33 -15.61
CA LEU A 222 -4.97 -5.65 -16.14
C LEU A 222 -4.79 -5.66 -17.66
N VAL A 223 -4.19 -6.75 -18.17
CA VAL A 223 -4.10 -7.04 -19.61
C VAL A 223 -4.67 -8.44 -19.84
N ASP A 224 -5.92 -8.51 -20.32
CA ASP A 224 -6.63 -9.74 -20.60
C ASP A 224 -6.51 -10.08 -22.08
N ILE A 225 -5.92 -11.22 -22.44
CA ILE A 225 -5.54 -11.54 -23.83
C ILE A 225 -6.20 -12.84 -24.27
N THR A 226 -7.00 -12.76 -25.33
CA THR A 226 -7.70 -13.92 -25.84
C THR A 226 -6.74 -14.97 -26.39
N LYS A 227 -7.14 -16.24 -26.31
CA LYS A 227 -6.31 -17.38 -26.71
C LYS A 227 -5.97 -17.35 -28.22
N ASP A 228 -6.89 -16.93 -29.06
CA ASP A 228 -6.67 -16.76 -30.50
C ASP A 228 -5.69 -15.62 -30.80
N ALA A 229 -5.74 -14.51 -30.07
CA ALA A 229 -4.73 -13.45 -30.18
C ALA A 229 -3.33 -13.96 -29.80
N GLN A 230 -3.22 -14.78 -28.75
CA GLN A 230 -1.94 -15.40 -28.34
C GLN A 230 -1.36 -16.33 -29.41
N THR A 231 -2.21 -17.09 -30.11
CA THR A 231 -1.75 -18.11 -31.09
C THR A 231 -1.60 -17.59 -32.51
N SER A 232 -2.19 -16.45 -32.85
CA SER A 232 -2.14 -15.86 -34.19
C SER A 232 -0.78 -15.26 -34.49
N GLN A 233 -0.42 -15.25 -35.79
CA GLN A 233 0.80 -14.59 -36.29
C GLN A 233 0.61 -13.08 -36.32
N MET A 234 1.66 -12.35 -36.01
CA MET A 234 1.72 -10.90 -36.02
C MET A 234 3.11 -10.37 -36.43
N THR A 235 3.19 -9.07 -36.70
CA THR A 235 4.46 -8.39 -36.95
C THR A 235 4.88 -7.58 -35.73
N PHE A 236 5.79 -8.11 -34.95
CA PHE A 236 6.34 -7.42 -33.76
C PHE A 236 7.35 -6.34 -34.16
N SER A 237 7.21 -5.15 -33.59
CA SER A 237 8.22 -4.08 -33.62
C SER A 237 8.29 -3.35 -32.29
N TRP A 238 9.47 -2.82 -31.93
CA TRP A 238 9.66 -2.13 -30.65
C TRP A 238 10.60 -0.92 -30.80
N PRO A 239 10.40 0.21 -30.08
CA PRO A 239 9.25 0.50 -29.20
C PRO A 239 7.98 0.84 -29.99
N PRO A 240 6.81 0.45 -29.50
CA PRO A 240 5.55 0.85 -30.12
C PRO A 240 5.25 2.32 -29.80
N LYS A 241 4.43 2.95 -30.66
CA LYS A 241 3.89 4.27 -30.35
C LYS A 241 2.81 4.15 -29.27
N VAL A 242 3.06 4.72 -28.09
CA VAL A 242 2.08 4.81 -27.01
C VAL A 242 1.36 6.15 -27.08
N GLU A 243 0.06 6.09 -27.32
CA GLU A 243 -0.83 7.26 -27.31
C GLU A 243 -1.93 7.03 -26.27
N LEU A 244 -1.97 7.87 -25.24
CA LEU A 244 -2.97 7.84 -24.18
C LEU A 244 -3.68 9.20 -24.11
N PRO A 245 -4.70 9.42 -24.98
CA PRO A 245 -5.41 10.69 -25.03
C PRO A 245 -6.01 11.06 -23.68
N GLY A 246 -5.72 12.28 -23.22
CA GLY A 246 -6.23 12.79 -21.94
C GLY A 246 -5.43 12.38 -20.69
N TYR A 247 -4.54 11.39 -20.78
CA TYR A 247 -3.67 11.03 -19.64
C TYR A 247 -2.44 11.94 -19.63
N ARG A 248 -2.34 12.79 -18.60
CA ARG A 248 -1.22 13.72 -18.41
C ARG A 248 -0.78 13.71 -16.96
N VAL A 249 0.49 13.46 -16.73
CA VAL A 249 1.10 13.51 -15.41
C VAL A 249 1.71 14.90 -15.20
N VAL A 250 1.32 15.56 -14.12
CA VAL A 250 1.91 16.81 -13.67
C VAL A 250 2.99 16.47 -12.64
N THR A 251 4.23 16.86 -12.90
CA THR A 251 5.35 16.56 -12.00
C THR A 251 5.78 17.76 -11.16
N ARG A 252 5.63 18.98 -11.67
CA ARG A 252 6.12 20.23 -11.02
C ARG A 252 5.00 21.02 -10.37
N GLY A 253 5.24 21.51 -9.17
CA GLY A 253 4.33 22.40 -8.46
C GLY A 253 4.15 23.76 -9.16
N HIS A 254 2.96 24.34 -9.05
CA HIS A 254 2.70 25.66 -9.60
C HIS A 254 3.32 26.77 -8.70
N ASN A 255 4.15 27.66 -9.26
CA ASN A 255 4.92 28.67 -8.52
C ASN A 255 4.10 29.55 -7.58
N LYS A 256 2.83 29.85 -7.88
CA LYS A 256 1.97 30.62 -6.97
C LYS A 256 1.70 29.82 -5.69
N GLN A 257 1.39 28.53 -5.82
CA GLN A 257 1.11 27.67 -4.66
C GLN A 257 2.35 27.46 -3.80
N LEU A 258 3.51 27.29 -4.43
CA LEU A 258 4.79 27.18 -3.70
C LEU A 258 5.08 28.43 -2.85
N ARG A 259 4.86 29.63 -3.40
CA ARG A 259 5.02 30.89 -2.64
C ARG A 259 4.01 31.05 -1.50
N GLU A 260 2.74 30.66 -1.71
CA GLU A 260 1.74 30.67 -0.65
C GLU A 260 2.07 29.63 0.44
N ALA A 261 2.57 28.45 0.07
CA ALA A 261 3.05 27.45 1.02
C ALA A 261 4.21 27.99 1.86
N ALA A 262 5.22 28.59 1.24
CA ALA A 262 6.36 29.19 1.94
C ALA A 262 5.93 30.31 2.91
N LYS A 263 4.88 31.07 2.57
CA LYS A 263 4.30 32.07 3.46
C LYS A 263 3.63 31.45 4.69
N LEU A 264 2.87 30.37 4.51
CA LEU A 264 2.26 29.66 5.64
C LEU A 264 3.33 29.04 6.54
N ILE A 265 4.39 28.46 5.95
CA ILE A 265 5.50 27.86 6.70
C ILE A 265 6.25 28.91 7.54
N ALA A 266 6.51 30.08 6.97
CA ALA A 266 7.17 31.16 7.71
C ALA A 266 6.38 31.64 8.94
N GLY A 267 5.05 31.63 8.84
CA GLY A 267 4.16 32.14 9.92
C GLY A 267 3.70 31.07 10.93
N ALA A 268 3.97 29.79 10.69
CA ALA A 268 3.50 28.70 11.55
C ALA A 268 4.32 28.60 12.85
N THR A 269 3.64 28.35 13.96
CA THR A 269 4.25 28.16 15.29
C THR A 269 4.21 26.69 15.74
N ARG A 270 3.32 25.90 15.14
CA ARG A 270 3.15 24.44 15.39
C ARG A 270 3.06 23.65 14.06
N PRO A 271 4.04 23.84 13.13
CA PRO A 271 4.02 23.10 11.87
C PRO A 271 4.33 21.61 12.09
N VAL A 272 3.78 20.75 11.21
CA VAL A 272 4.08 19.31 11.17
C VAL A 272 4.22 18.84 9.72
N LEU A 273 5.26 18.10 9.42
CA LEU A 273 5.40 17.34 8.20
C LEU A 273 4.61 16.02 8.34
N TYR A 274 3.46 15.97 7.70
CA TYR A 274 2.59 14.78 7.66
C TYR A 274 2.91 13.96 6.41
N VAL A 275 3.71 12.90 6.60
CA VAL A 275 4.36 12.14 5.52
C VAL A 275 3.60 10.86 5.23
N GLY A 276 3.15 10.71 4.00
CA GLY A 276 2.52 9.51 3.47
C GLY A 276 3.44 8.67 2.56
N GLY A 277 2.93 7.50 2.13
CA GLY A 277 3.66 6.57 1.27
C GLY A 277 4.07 7.15 -0.10
N GLY A 278 3.48 8.29 -0.51
CA GLY A 278 3.86 9.00 -1.73
C GLY A 278 5.32 9.44 -1.75
N VAL A 279 5.92 9.73 -0.60
CA VAL A 279 7.36 10.08 -0.50
C VAL A 279 8.25 8.90 -0.90
N ILE A 280 7.93 7.68 -0.43
CA ILE A 280 8.68 6.46 -0.81
C ILE A 280 8.51 6.17 -2.30
N LYS A 281 7.30 6.34 -2.84
CA LYS A 281 7.00 6.09 -4.25
C LYS A 281 7.69 7.08 -5.19
N ALA A 282 7.82 8.33 -4.77
CA ALA A 282 8.56 9.37 -5.48
C ALA A 282 10.09 9.28 -5.29
N ASN A 283 10.59 8.37 -4.43
CA ASN A 283 11.99 8.32 -3.98
C ASN A 283 12.50 9.64 -3.37
N ALA A 284 11.62 10.42 -2.76
CA ALA A 284 11.89 11.77 -2.25
C ALA A 284 12.27 11.81 -0.75
N HIS A 285 12.89 10.76 -0.24
CA HIS A 285 13.23 10.61 1.18
C HIS A 285 14.42 11.49 1.61
N GLU A 286 15.41 11.67 0.74
CA GLU A 286 16.54 12.56 1.01
C GLU A 286 16.11 14.04 0.96
N GLU A 287 15.28 14.41 -0.01
CA GLU A 287 14.67 15.73 -0.12
C GLU A 287 13.78 16.03 1.09
N LEU A 288 12.99 15.03 1.55
CA LEU A 288 12.19 15.14 2.77
C LEU A 288 13.07 15.44 3.98
N LYS A 289 14.18 14.71 4.15
CA LYS A 289 15.11 14.90 5.26
C LYS A 289 15.71 16.32 5.21
N ALA A 290 16.22 16.72 4.06
CA ALA A 290 16.75 18.07 3.87
C ALA A 290 15.72 19.17 4.16
N PHE A 291 14.47 18.97 3.76
CA PHE A 291 13.38 19.90 4.03
C PHE A 291 13.03 19.97 5.52
N ALA A 292 12.90 18.84 6.18
CA ALA A 292 12.60 18.77 7.62
C ALA A 292 13.68 19.47 8.45
N GLU A 293 14.96 19.19 8.15
CA GLU A 293 16.11 19.84 8.80
C GLU A 293 16.13 21.35 8.55
N PHE A 294 15.85 21.77 7.30
CA PHE A 294 15.86 23.19 6.91
C PHE A 294 14.79 24.01 7.62
N ILE A 295 13.54 23.50 7.74
CA ILE A 295 12.46 24.21 8.43
C ILE A 295 12.33 23.83 9.91
N ASN A 296 13.21 22.97 10.43
CA ASN A 296 13.20 22.47 11.81
C ASN A 296 11.83 21.96 12.31
N ALA A 297 11.02 21.36 11.42
CA ALA A 297 9.69 20.90 11.77
C ALA A 297 9.67 19.41 12.20
N PRO A 298 8.78 19.00 13.12
CA PRO A 298 8.56 17.59 13.44
C PRO A 298 7.98 16.82 12.27
N VAL A 299 8.37 15.54 12.16
CA VAL A 299 7.97 14.62 11.12
C VAL A 299 7.15 13.49 11.71
N VAL A 300 5.96 13.26 11.18
CA VAL A 300 5.15 12.04 11.43
C VAL A 300 5.04 11.23 10.16
N THR A 301 5.29 9.92 10.25
CA THR A 301 5.21 8.99 9.11
C THR A 301 4.02 8.06 9.27
N THR A 302 3.11 8.06 8.28
CA THR A 302 1.97 7.13 8.28
C THR A 302 2.43 5.68 8.22
N LEU A 303 1.52 4.72 8.45
CA LEU A 303 1.80 3.29 8.36
C LEU A 303 2.48 2.91 7.02
N THR A 304 2.06 3.50 5.90
CA THR A 304 2.65 3.28 4.57
C THR A 304 3.94 4.04 4.32
N ALA A 305 4.31 4.97 5.20
CA ALA A 305 5.48 5.82 5.07
C ALA A 305 6.61 5.45 6.04
N ARG A 306 6.47 4.34 6.80
CA ARG A 306 7.55 3.90 7.70
C ARG A 306 8.84 3.66 6.91
N GLY A 307 9.93 4.25 7.37
CA GLY A 307 11.23 4.28 6.69
C GLY A 307 11.39 5.38 5.63
N ALA A 308 10.37 6.20 5.32
CA ALA A 308 10.54 7.40 4.51
C ALA A 308 11.39 8.47 5.21
N PHE A 309 11.41 8.41 6.52
CA PHE A 309 12.23 9.24 7.40
C PHE A 309 12.78 8.33 8.50
N PRO A 310 14.08 8.39 8.84
CA PRO A 310 14.68 7.47 9.80
C PRO A 310 14.04 7.60 11.19
N ASP A 311 13.69 6.48 11.82
CA ASP A 311 13.13 6.48 13.17
C ASP A 311 14.09 7.00 14.23
N SER A 312 15.41 6.85 14.01
CA SER A 312 16.46 7.36 14.88
C SER A 312 16.65 8.88 14.79
N HIS A 313 16.06 9.55 13.78
CA HIS A 313 16.25 10.98 13.60
C HIS A 313 15.49 11.77 14.69
N PRO A 314 16.10 12.78 15.34
CA PRO A 314 15.47 13.51 16.46
C PRO A 314 14.15 14.21 16.07
N GLN A 315 13.98 14.58 14.80
CA GLN A 315 12.74 15.21 14.32
C GLN A 315 11.62 14.22 14.04
N HIS A 316 11.86 12.90 14.06
CA HIS A 316 10.80 11.91 13.92
C HIS A 316 10.02 11.77 15.22
N VAL A 317 8.74 12.14 15.23
CA VAL A 317 7.89 12.08 16.43
C VAL A 317 6.98 10.86 16.48
N GLY A 318 7.10 9.95 15.51
CA GLY A 318 6.43 8.65 15.49
C GLY A 318 5.41 8.46 14.37
N MET A 319 4.72 7.34 14.44
CA MET A 319 3.62 6.99 13.54
C MET A 319 2.30 7.50 14.13
N PRO A 320 1.44 8.20 13.35
CA PRO A 320 0.10 8.61 13.79
C PRO A 320 -0.94 7.53 13.48
N GLY A 321 -2.17 7.76 13.90
CA GLY A 321 -3.34 6.96 13.56
C GLY A 321 -3.85 6.10 14.71
N MET A 322 -4.74 5.15 14.40
CA MET A 322 -5.47 4.36 15.40
C MET A 322 -4.56 3.78 16.50
N HIS A 323 -3.38 3.28 16.13
CA HIS A 323 -2.38 2.74 17.04
C HIS A 323 -1.07 3.55 16.99
N GLY A 324 -1.23 4.86 16.80
CA GLY A 324 -0.10 5.79 16.73
C GLY A 324 0.48 6.13 18.09
N ALA A 325 1.70 6.70 18.08
CA ALA A 325 2.31 7.27 19.28
C ALA A 325 1.51 8.50 19.74
N VAL A 326 1.40 8.70 21.05
CA VAL A 326 0.72 9.87 21.62
C VAL A 326 1.31 11.17 21.07
N SER A 327 2.63 11.28 21.01
CA SER A 327 3.35 12.42 20.44
C SER A 327 2.98 12.70 18.98
N ALA A 328 2.88 11.66 18.14
CA ALA A 328 2.55 11.80 16.73
C ALA A 328 1.08 12.18 16.50
N VAL A 329 0.17 11.58 17.27
CA VAL A 329 -1.26 11.91 17.21
C VAL A 329 -1.48 13.35 17.68
N THR A 330 -0.84 13.76 18.78
CA THR A 330 -0.91 15.14 19.29
C THR A 330 -0.28 16.14 18.32
N ALA A 331 0.86 15.78 17.71
CA ALA A 331 1.52 16.63 16.73
C ALA A 331 0.58 16.99 15.58
N LEU A 332 -0.19 16.01 15.04
CA LEU A 332 -1.19 16.31 14.03
C LEU A 332 -2.37 17.12 14.60
N GLN A 333 -2.89 16.70 15.76
CA GLN A 333 -4.13 17.25 16.31
C GLN A 333 -4.01 18.70 16.79
N GLN A 334 -2.86 19.09 17.35
CA GLN A 334 -2.61 20.43 17.89
C GLN A 334 -1.80 21.33 16.95
N SER A 335 -1.52 20.88 15.72
CA SER A 335 -0.82 21.70 14.73
C SER A 335 -1.61 22.92 14.31
N ASP A 336 -0.91 24.02 13.95
CA ASP A 336 -1.47 25.16 13.24
C ASP A 336 -1.24 25.09 11.72
N LEU A 337 -0.31 24.20 11.29
CA LEU A 337 -0.02 23.95 9.88
C LEU A 337 0.35 22.49 9.64
N LEU A 338 -0.48 21.78 8.85
CA LEU A 338 -0.17 20.47 8.29
C LEU A 338 0.50 20.64 6.92
N ILE A 339 1.75 20.22 6.80
CA ILE A 339 2.46 20.10 5.52
C ILE A 339 2.35 18.66 5.08
N THR A 340 1.31 18.35 4.31
CA THR A 340 0.96 16.99 3.92
C THR A 340 1.67 16.61 2.63
N LEU A 341 2.51 15.58 2.69
CA LEU A 341 3.35 15.12 1.59
C LEU A 341 2.98 13.68 1.20
N GLY A 342 2.20 13.51 0.13
CA GLY A 342 1.80 12.21 -0.40
C GLY A 342 1.00 11.34 0.56
N ALA A 343 0.12 11.98 1.35
CA ALA A 343 -0.80 11.32 2.28
C ALA A 343 -2.25 11.72 1.98
N ARG A 344 -3.18 10.77 2.10
CA ARG A 344 -4.57 10.93 1.64
C ARG A 344 -5.59 11.23 2.72
N PHE A 345 -5.20 11.52 3.95
CA PHE A 345 -6.09 11.76 5.08
C PHE A 345 -7.10 10.61 5.28
N ASP A 346 -6.62 9.38 5.38
CA ASP A 346 -7.47 8.23 5.62
C ASP A 346 -8.04 8.19 7.05
N ASP A 347 -9.15 7.47 7.21
CA ASP A 347 -9.93 7.39 8.46
C ASP A 347 -9.13 6.80 9.64
N ARG A 348 -8.12 5.97 9.37
CA ARG A 348 -7.28 5.38 10.42
C ARG A 348 -6.35 6.40 11.07
N VAL A 349 -6.02 7.49 10.35
CA VAL A 349 -5.21 8.59 10.87
C VAL A 349 -6.07 9.74 11.39
N THR A 350 -7.13 10.08 10.67
CA THR A 350 -7.93 11.26 11.02
C THR A 350 -8.89 11.02 12.19
N GLY A 351 -9.28 9.77 12.44
CA GLY A 351 -10.42 9.51 13.31
C GLY A 351 -11.65 10.27 12.80
N VAL A 352 -12.39 10.93 13.69
CA VAL A 352 -13.52 11.80 13.30
C VAL A 352 -13.01 13.02 12.55
N LEU A 353 -13.23 13.06 11.25
CA LEU A 353 -12.68 14.07 10.34
C LEU A 353 -13.05 15.53 10.73
N SER A 354 -14.24 15.75 11.27
CA SER A 354 -14.70 17.10 11.69
C SER A 354 -13.95 17.68 12.88
N SER A 355 -13.31 16.83 13.69
CA SER A 355 -12.48 17.22 14.84
C SER A 355 -10.99 17.05 14.58
N PHE A 356 -10.58 16.57 13.41
CA PHE A 356 -9.17 16.35 13.08
C PHE A 356 -8.45 17.67 12.81
N ALA A 357 -7.42 17.96 13.60
CA ALA A 357 -6.56 19.16 13.48
C ALA A 357 -7.38 20.44 13.22
N PRO A 358 -8.33 20.82 14.11
CA PRO A 358 -9.33 21.83 13.82
C PRO A 358 -8.74 23.23 13.58
N ASN A 359 -7.56 23.50 14.13
CA ASN A 359 -6.87 24.79 14.03
C ASN A 359 -5.85 24.84 12.88
N ALA A 360 -5.57 23.72 12.23
CA ALA A 360 -4.53 23.63 11.22
C ALA A 360 -4.99 24.16 9.85
N LYS A 361 -4.16 25.00 9.23
CA LYS A 361 -4.13 25.15 7.78
C LYS A 361 -3.45 23.95 7.13
N VAL A 362 -3.79 23.69 5.87
CA VAL A 362 -3.31 22.51 5.16
C VAL A 362 -2.62 22.88 3.86
N ILE A 363 -1.33 22.59 3.77
CA ILE A 363 -0.61 22.44 2.50
C ILE A 363 -0.72 20.98 2.11
N HIS A 364 -1.29 20.67 0.95
CA HIS A 364 -1.42 19.29 0.48
C HIS A 364 -0.72 19.11 -0.86
N ALA A 365 0.40 18.40 -0.84
CA ALA A 365 1.18 18.05 -2.02
C ALA A 365 0.97 16.57 -2.37
N ASP A 366 0.43 16.29 -3.54
CA ASP A 366 0.17 14.94 -4.04
C ASP A 366 0.30 14.89 -5.57
N ILE A 367 0.69 13.73 -6.09
CA ILE A 367 0.73 13.45 -7.54
C ILE A 367 -0.67 13.25 -8.11
N ASP A 368 -1.62 12.82 -7.29
CA ASP A 368 -3.00 12.56 -7.68
C ASP A 368 -3.89 13.77 -7.37
N PRO A 369 -4.34 14.52 -8.39
CA PRO A 369 -5.23 15.65 -8.17
C PRO A 369 -6.56 15.27 -7.53
N ALA A 370 -6.98 14.00 -7.60
CA ALA A 370 -8.23 13.52 -7.01
C ALA A 370 -8.13 13.34 -5.49
N GLU A 371 -6.94 13.23 -4.92
CA GLU A 371 -6.74 13.18 -3.47
C GLU A 371 -6.77 14.58 -2.83
N ILE A 372 -6.45 15.62 -3.60
CA ILE A 372 -6.42 17.00 -3.10
C ILE A 372 -7.84 17.46 -2.70
N SER A 373 -7.98 17.85 -1.44
CA SER A 373 -9.26 18.31 -0.84
C SER A 373 -10.37 17.26 -0.82
N LYS A 374 -10.07 15.98 -0.99
CA LYS A 374 -11.05 14.89 -0.96
C LYS A 374 -11.64 14.69 0.44
N ASN A 375 -10.79 14.51 1.44
CA ASN A 375 -11.20 14.28 2.83
C ASN A 375 -11.03 15.55 3.67
N ARG A 376 -9.93 16.27 3.54
CA ARG A 376 -9.63 17.52 4.23
C ARG A 376 -9.36 18.61 3.19
N VAL A 377 -10.04 19.74 3.30
CA VAL A 377 -9.84 20.87 2.40
C VAL A 377 -8.40 21.40 2.53
N ALA A 378 -7.72 21.58 1.41
CA ALA A 378 -6.39 22.15 1.35
C ALA A 378 -6.47 23.67 1.19
N ASP A 379 -5.79 24.41 2.06
CA ASP A 379 -5.59 25.86 1.91
C ASP A 379 -4.63 26.14 0.75
N VAL A 380 -3.61 25.31 0.60
CA VAL A 380 -2.65 25.37 -0.50
C VAL A 380 -2.53 24.00 -1.16
N PRO A 381 -3.27 23.75 -2.26
CA PRO A 381 -3.15 22.52 -3.05
C PRO A 381 -1.92 22.59 -3.96
N ILE A 382 -1.09 21.53 -3.97
CA ILE A 382 0.08 21.41 -4.85
C ILE A 382 0.02 20.05 -5.55
N VAL A 383 -0.30 20.04 -6.84
CA VAL A 383 -0.27 18.82 -7.65
C VAL A 383 1.10 18.66 -8.29
N GLY A 384 1.73 17.49 -8.12
CA GLY A 384 3.00 17.15 -8.73
C GLY A 384 3.75 16.05 -8.00
N SER A 385 4.92 15.67 -8.48
CA SER A 385 5.77 14.65 -7.88
C SER A 385 6.62 15.22 -6.76
N LEU A 386 6.76 14.50 -5.65
CA LEU A 386 7.41 15.02 -4.43
C LEU A 386 8.91 15.20 -4.59
N ASP A 387 9.58 14.43 -5.43
CA ASP A 387 10.99 14.60 -5.82
C ASP A 387 11.25 15.94 -6.52
N GLU A 388 10.23 16.50 -7.20
CA GLU A 388 10.27 17.84 -7.81
C GLU A 388 9.72 18.92 -6.88
N ILE A 389 8.63 18.63 -6.13
CA ILE A 389 7.95 19.63 -5.29
C ILE A 389 8.79 20.01 -4.06
N ILE A 390 9.40 19.04 -3.38
CA ILE A 390 10.13 19.30 -2.12
C ILE A 390 11.31 20.25 -2.35
N PRO A 391 12.19 20.06 -3.36
CA PRO A 391 13.22 21.03 -3.69
C PRO A 391 12.67 22.43 -4.02
N GLN A 392 11.54 22.50 -4.76
CA GLN A 392 10.89 23.77 -5.07
C GLN A 392 10.32 24.48 -3.81
N LEU A 393 9.83 23.72 -2.82
CA LEU A 393 9.40 24.26 -1.53
C LEU A 393 10.58 24.81 -0.73
N ILE A 394 11.71 24.11 -0.72
CA ILE A 394 12.95 24.59 -0.07
C ILE A 394 13.36 25.94 -0.68
N GLU A 395 13.45 26.05 -2.01
CA GLU A 395 13.81 27.29 -2.71
C GLU A 395 12.83 28.43 -2.40
N ALA A 396 11.53 28.13 -2.41
CA ALA A 396 10.49 29.11 -2.08
C ALA A 396 10.58 29.60 -0.63
N CYS A 397 10.88 28.70 0.31
CA CYS A 397 11.10 29.03 1.73
C CYS A 397 12.39 29.81 1.94
N GLN A 398 13.50 29.47 1.27
CA GLN A 398 14.74 30.24 1.33
C GLN A 398 14.49 31.69 0.93
N THR A 399 13.84 31.92 -0.21
CA THR A 399 13.48 33.29 -0.68
C THR A 399 12.56 34.02 0.31
N ARG A 400 11.62 33.30 0.92
CA ARG A 400 10.68 33.91 1.87
C ARG A 400 11.35 34.29 3.16
N PHE A 401 12.21 33.46 3.71
CA PHE A 401 12.88 33.68 4.99
C PHE A 401 13.87 34.84 4.97
N GLU A 402 14.30 35.32 3.79
CA GLU A 402 15.07 36.58 3.66
C GLU A 402 14.27 37.82 4.12
N THR A 403 12.95 37.76 3.98
CA THR A 403 12.04 38.90 4.28
C THR A 403 11.16 38.67 5.50
N GLU A 404 10.80 37.45 5.78
CA GLU A 404 9.96 36.99 6.87
C GLU A 404 10.60 35.73 7.50
N PRO A 405 11.44 35.88 8.53
CA PRO A 405 12.05 34.72 9.19
C PRO A 405 11.00 33.78 9.76
N GLN A 406 11.32 32.49 9.79
CA GLN A 406 10.49 31.47 10.42
C GLN A 406 10.29 31.77 11.91
N GLN A 407 9.13 31.35 12.45
CA GLN A 407 8.83 31.48 13.88
C GLN A 407 9.72 30.56 14.72
N ASP A 408 9.92 30.91 15.99
CA ASP A 408 10.59 30.04 16.96
C ASP A 408 9.68 28.84 17.30
N LEU A 409 10.18 27.61 17.13
CA LEU A 409 9.46 26.37 17.38
C LEU A 409 9.82 25.75 18.75
N SER A 410 10.59 26.41 19.59
CA SER A 410 11.10 25.85 20.84
C SER A 410 9.99 25.34 21.77
N ASN A 411 8.90 26.08 21.93
CA ASN A 411 7.76 25.65 22.73
C ASN A 411 7.05 24.43 22.14
N TRP A 412 6.96 24.37 20.82
CA TRP A 412 6.37 23.24 20.13
C TRP A 412 7.19 21.96 20.33
N TRP A 413 8.50 22.06 20.18
CA TRP A 413 9.41 20.94 20.45
C TRP A 413 9.37 20.51 21.91
N SER A 414 9.37 21.45 22.87
CA SER A 414 9.28 21.13 24.31
C SER A 414 8.03 20.31 24.65
N LEU A 415 6.89 20.61 24.03
CA LEU A 415 5.67 19.83 24.21
C LEU A 415 5.83 18.41 23.64
N LEU A 416 6.31 18.28 22.40
CA LEU A 416 6.42 16.98 21.74
C LEU A 416 7.46 16.08 22.42
N ASP A 417 8.59 16.65 22.88
CA ASP A 417 9.62 15.92 23.62
C ASP A 417 9.07 15.41 24.97
N ARG A 418 8.37 16.26 25.71
CA ARG A 418 7.70 15.83 26.95
C ARG A 418 6.72 14.68 26.69
N LEU A 419 5.93 14.74 25.64
CA LEU A 419 4.99 13.65 25.31
C LEU A 419 5.70 12.35 24.94
N ARG A 420 6.82 12.43 24.23
CA ARG A 420 7.65 11.23 23.90
C ARG A 420 8.24 10.60 25.15
N GLU A 421 8.66 11.42 26.12
CA GLU A 421 9.23 10.94 27.39
C GLU A 421 8.16 10.39 28.33
N THR A 422 6.98 11.04 28.39
CA THR A 422 5.91 10.65 29.31
C THR A 422 5.12 9.44 28.82
N TYR A 423 4.90 9.34 27.50
CA TYR A 423 4.07 8.29 26.88
C TYR A 423 4.83 7.53 25.78
N PRO A 424 5.95 6.90 26.10
CA PRO A 424 6.68 6.10 25.11
C PRO A 424 5.83 4.90 24.67
N ILE A 425 6.05 4.43 23.43
CA ILE A 425 5.50 3.15 23.00
C ILE A 425 6.14 2.06 23.86
N GLY A 426 5.31 1.27 24.53
CA GLY A 426 5.73 0.22 25.44
C GLY A 426 4.69 -0.89 25.56
N TYR A 427 4.97 -1.87 26.38
CA TYR A 427 4.07 -2.97 26.70
C TYR A 427 4.26 -3.39 28.17
N THR A 428 3.27 -4.09 28.71
CA THR A 428 3.34 -4.70 30.05
C THR A 428 3.76 -6.16 29.93
N GLU A 429 4.47 -6.65 30.95
CA GLU A 429 4.79 -8.05 31.06
C GLU A 429 3.52 -8.91 31.09
N THR A 430 3.63 -10.12 30.57
CA THR A 430 2.53 -11.08 30.54
C THR A 430 2.39 -11.79 31.87
N HIS A 431 1.18 -12.23 32.22
CA HIS A 431 0.91 -12.92 33.47
C HIS A 431 0.72 -14.43 33.34
N ASP A 432 0.71 -14.95 32.10
CA ASP A 432 0.49 -16.36 31.78
C ASP A 432 1.80 -17.16 31.58
N GLY A 433 2.95 -16.49 31.72
CA GLY A 433 4.28 -17.08 31.56
C GLY A 433 4.70 -17.27 30.10
N LEU A 434 3.91 -16.77 29.16
CA LEU A 434 4.24 -16.74 27.72
C LEU A 434 4.88 -15.39 27.36
N SER A 435 5.62 -15.38 26.26
CA SER A 435 6.28 -14.17 25.76
C SER A 435 5.27 -13.10 25.35
N ALA A 436 5.62 -11.84 25.58
CA ALA A 436 4.90 -10.72 24.99
C ALA A 436 5.21 -10.65 23.47
N PRO A 437 4.19 -10.58 22.60
CA PRO A 437 4.42 -10.49 21.15
C PRO A 437 5.23 -9.26 20.76
N GLN A 438 5.12 -8.17 21.50
CA GLN A 438 5.89 -6.94 21.32
C GLN A 438 7.39 -7.18 21.53
N ASN A 439 7.76 -7.99 22.55
CA ASN A 439 9.15 -8.37 22.81
C ASN A 439 9.71 -9.17 21.63
N VAL A 440 9.01 -10.21 21.20
CA VAL A 440 9.41 -11.04 20.05
C VAL A 440 9.68 -10.18 18.81
N ILE A 441 8.73 -9.31 18.44
CA ILE A 441 8.80 -8.49 17.23
C ILE A 441 9.92 -7.44 17.37
N GLY A 442 10.07 -6.80 18.52
CA GLY A 442 11.15 -5.86 18.78
C GLY A 442 12.53 -6.53 18.65
N ARG A 443 12.69 -7.74 19.22
CA ARG A 443 13.95 -8.50 19.10
C ARG A 443 14.25 -8.92 17.66
N ILE A 444 13.23 -9.28 16.85
CA ILE A 444 13.42 -9.53 15.42
C ILE A 444 14.02 -8.29 14.73
N GLY A 445 13.46 -7.11 15.01
CA GLY A 445 13.97 -5.85 14.45
C GLY A 445 15.40 -5.54 14.89
N GLU A 446 15.71 -5.65 16.18
CA GLU A 446 17.03 -5.34 16.74
C GLU A 446 18.12 -6.29 16.22
N LEU A 447 17.87 -7.60 16.20
CA LEU A 447 18.85 -8.60 15.78
C LEU A 447 19.07 -8.65 14.26
N THR A 448 18.06 -8.28 13.48
CA THR A 448 18.17 -8.20 12.01
C THR A 448 18.78 -6.87 11.56
N GLY A 449 18.47 -5.78 12.25
CA GLY A 449 19.02 -4.46 11.99
C GLY A 449 18.37 -3.71 10.81
N PRO A 450 18.91 -2.54 10.44
CA PRO A 450 18.29 -1.60 9.52
C PRO A 450 18.24 -2.07 8.06
N GLU A 451 19.04 -3.07 7.71
CA GLU A 451 19.09 -3.63 6.34
C GLU A 451 17.98 -4.66 6.11
N GLY A 452 17.28 -5.10 7.15
CA GLY A 452 16.15 -6.04 7.05
C GLY A 452 15.00 -5.49 6.21
N VAL A 453 14.22 -6.40 5.61
CA VAL A 453 12.92 -6.11 5.03
C VAL A 453 11.88 -6.83 5.87
N TYR A 454 10.89 -6.09 6.35
CA TYR A 454 9.86 -6.59 7.23
C TYR A 454 8.51 -6.51 6.53
N VAL A 455 7.89 -7.66 6.32
CA VAL A 455 6.60 -7.78 5.63
C VAL A 455 5.59 -8.30 6.63
N ALA A 456 4.59 -7.51 6.96
CA ALA A 456 3.58 -7.94 7.91
C ALA A 456 2.27 -8.37 7.24
N GLY A 457 1.68 -9.44 7.78
CA GLY A 457 0.26 -9.74 7.58
C GLY A 457 -0.63 -8.74 8.31
N VAL A 458 -1.93 -8.98 8.37
CA VAL A 458 -2.90 -8.04 8.94
C VAL A 458 -3.45 -8.54 10.27
N GLY A 459 -3.29 -7.71 11.30
CA GLY A 459 -3.73 -8.01 12.66
C GLY A 459 -2.93 -7.24 13.72
N GLN A 460 -2.93 -7.70 14.96
CA GLN A 460 -2.15 -7.10 16.05
C GLN A 460 -0.64 -7.12 15.73
N HIS A 461 -0.14 -8.21 15.16
CA HIS A 461 1.26 -8.36 14.74
C HIS A 461 1.71 -7.29 13.75
N GLN A 462 0.83 -6.83 12.85
CA GLN A 462 1.10 -5.72 11.93
C GLN A 462 1.34 -4.41 12.71
N MET A 463 0.45 -4.12 13.66
CA MET A 463 0.57 -2.90 14.45
C MET A 463 1.79 -2.93 15.34
N TRP A 464 2.07 -4.06 16.02
CA TRP A 464 3.28 -4.23 16.81
C TRP A 464 4.56 -4.13 15.97
N ALA A 465 4.57 -4.71 14.75
CA ALA A 465 5.70 -4.55 13.84
C ALA A 465 5.92 -3.08 13.45
N ALA A 466 4.83 -2.34 13.18
CA ALA A 466 4.92 -0.91 12.90
C ALA A 466 5.39 -0.07 14.10
N GLN A 467 5.13 -0.51 15.34
CA GLN A 467 5.49 0.20 16.57
C GLN A 467 6.88 -0.14 17.11
N PHE A 468 7.27 -1.42 17.07
CA PHE A 468 8.45 -1.93 17.78
C PHE A 468 9.66 -2.21 16.89
N VAL A 469 9.49 -2.32 15.57
CA VAL A 469 10.62 -2.37 14.63
C VAL A 469 11.02 -0.95 14.25
N LYS A 470 12.33 -0.66 14.27
CA LYS A 470 12.88 0.62 13.83
C LYS A 470 13.16 0.60 12.32
N TYR A 471 12.59 1.56 11.62
CA TYR A 471 12.73 1.70 10.16
C TYR A 471 13.64 2.88 9.84
N GLU A 472 14.85 2.57 9.40
CA GLU A 472 15.90 3.56 9.08
C GLU A 472 15.99 3.87 7.58
N ARG A 473 15.31 3.07 6.74
CA ARG A 473 15.41 3.13 5.28
C ARG A 473 14.06 2.98 4.60
N PRO A 474 13.85 3.64 3.46
CA PRO A 474 12.68 3.41 2.62
C PRO A 474 12.67 1.97 2.08
N ARG A 475 11.49 1.48 1.72
CA ARG A 475 11.29 0.15 1.14
C ARG A 475 11.75 -1.02 2.02
N SER A 476 11.79 -0.80 3.34
CA SER A 476 12.09 -1.84 4.34
C SER A 476 10.85 -2.35 5.08
N TRP A 477 9.71 -1.68 4.93
CA TRP A 477 8.43 -2.04 5.52
C TRP A 477 7.36 -2.24 4.45
N LEU A 478 6.76 -3.43 4.42
CA LEU A 478 5.72 -3.82 3.49
C LEU A 478 4.51 -4.36 4.26
N ASN A 479 3.33 -3.91 3.89
CA ASN A 479 2.08 -4.38 4.48
C ASN A 479 0.89 -4.05 3.58
N SER A 480 -0.25 -4.71 3.80
CA SER A 480 -1.54 -4.33 3.22
C SER A 480 -2.18 -3.30 4.14
N ALA A 481 -2.01 -2.02 3.84
CA ALA A 481 -2.47 -0.93 4.71
C ALA A 481 -3.91 -0.50 4.39
N GLY A 482 -4.22 -0.30 3.13
CA GLY A 482 -5.51 0.26 2.70
C GLY A 482 -6.64 -0.76 2.65
N LEU A 483 -6.37 -1.97 2.16
CA LEU A 483 -7.38 -3.04 2.07
C LEU A 483 -7.39 -3.90 3.34
N GLY A 484 -6.25 -4.11 3.97
CA GLY A 484 -6.15 -4.92 5.18
C GLY A 484 -6.26 -6.43 4.90
N THR A 485 -5.53 -6.92 3.91
CA THR A 485 -5.61 -8.29 3.42
C THR A 485 -4.86 -9.26 4.33
N MET A 486 -5.57 -10.09 5.08
CA MET A 486 -4.98 -11.25 5.75
C MET A 486 -4.40 -12.24 4.72
N GLY A 487 -3.24 -12.83 5.03
CA GLY A 487 -2.52 -13.71 4.09
C GLY A 487 -1.57 -12.97 3.14
N TYR A 488 -1.37 -11.68 3.33
CA TYR A 488 -0.46 -10.87 2.51
C TYR A 488 1.02 -11.22 2.69
N SER A 489 1.48 -11.50 3.93
CA SER A 489 2.88 -11.49 4.32
C SER A 489 3.76 -12.50 3.61
N VAL A 490 3.39 -13.79 3.59
CA VAL A 490 4.22 -14.87 3.04
C VAL A 490 4.49 -14.67 1.54
N PRO A 491 3.47 -14.51 0.68
CA PRO A 491 3.72 -14.27 -0.75
C PRO A 491 4.40 -12.93 -1.03
N ALA A 492 4.08 -11.86 -0.29
CA ALA A 492 4.75 -10.58 -0.48
C ALA A 492 6.22 -10.64 -0.05
N ALA A 493 6.55 -11.36 1.04
CA ALA A 493 7.94 -11.62 1.45
C ALA A 493 8.69 -12.46 0.41
N MET A 494 8.03 -13.45 -0.20
CA MET A 494 8.57 -14.20 -1.33
C MET A 494 8.96 -13.25 -2.47
N GLY A 495 8.06 -12.39 -2.92
CA GLY A 495 8.33 -11.41 -3.97
C GLY A 495 9.43 -10.41 -3.60
N ALA A 496 9.42 -9.92 -2.35
CA ALA A 496 10.46 -9.03 -1.84
C ALA A 496 11.85 -9.68 -1.83
N LYS A 497 11.93 -10.96 -1.45
CA LYS A 497 13.20 -11.72 -1.44
C LYS A 497 13.71 -11.99 -2.85
N VAL A 498 12.83 -12.23 -3.81
CA VAL A 498 13.20 -12.35 -5.23
C VAL A 498 13.79 -11.04 -5.77
N ALA A 499 13.17 -9.90 -5.44
CA ALA A 499 13.65 -8.59 -5.87
C ALA A 499 14.96 -8.16 -5.17
N GLN A 500 15.19 -8.60 -3.93
CA GLN A 500 16.33 -8.24 -3.09
C GLN A 500 16.97 -9.49 -2.47
N PRO A 501 17.66 -10.32 -3.28
CA PRO A 501 18.16 -11.63 -2.85
C PRO A 501 19.19 -11.57 -1.73
N ASP A 502 19.92 -10.47 -1.60
CA ASP A 502 20.97 -10.30 -0.59
C ASP A 502 20.45 -9.82 0.77
N ARG A 503 19.22 -9.28 0.83
CA ARG A 503 18.64 -8.79 2.09
C ARG A 503 17.93 -9.90 2.86
N VAL A 504 17.97 -9.81 4.19
CA VAL A 504 17.12 -10.65 5.05
C VAL A 504 15.68 -10.15 4.94
N VAL A 505 14.75 -11.05 4.62
CA VAL A 505 13.32 -10.74 4.51
C VAL A 505 12.55 -11.55 5.54
N TRP A 506 11.84 -10.84 6.39
CA TRP A 506 10.93 -11.40 7.38
C TRP A 506 9.48 -11.26 6.92
N ALA A 507 8.72 -12.35 7.01
CA ALA A 507 7.26 -12.33 7.05
C ALA A 507 6.83 -12.41 8.52
N ILE A 508 6.30 -11.32 9.07
CA ILE A 508 5.76 -11.26 10.43
C ILE A 508 4.26 -11.47 10.35
N ASP A 509 3.78 -12.61 10.81
CA ASP A 509 2.40 -13.02 10.59
C ASP A 509 1.73 -13.51 11.88
N GLY A 510 0.41 -13.39 11.98
CA GLY A 510 -0.37 -14.06 12.99
C GLY A 510 -0.71 -15.49 12.55
N ASP A 511 -0.96 -16.38 13.52
CA ASP A 511 -1.34 -17.77 13.26
C ASP A 511 -2.58 -17.90 12.35
N GLY A 512 -3.59 -17.05 12.51
CA GLY A 512 -4.76 -17.01 11.64
C GLY A 512 -4.49 -16.47 10.24
N CYS A 513 -3.65 -15.45 10.14
CA CYS A 513 -3.29 -14.81 8.89
C CYS A 513 -2.38 -15.72 8.04
N PHE A 514 -1.37 -16.32 8.67
CA PHE A 514 -0.43 -17.27 8.06
C PHE A 514 -1.13 -18.46 7.39
N GLN A 515 -2.19 -18.97 7.98
CA GLN A 515 -2.94 -20.12 7.44
C GLN A 515 -3.61 -19.85 6.11
N MET A 516 -3.76 -18.60 5.67
CA MET A 516 -4.44 -18.25 4.43
C MET A 516 -3.57 -18.43 3.19
N THR A 517 -2.23 -18.34 3.31
CA THR A 517 -1.30 -18.37 2.16
C THR A 517 -0.02 -19.17 2.42
N ASN A 518 0.03 -19.97 3.48
CA ASN A 518 1.21 -20.77 3.82
C ASN A 518 1.65 -21.76 2.74
N GLN A 519 0.78 -22.12 1.79
CA GLN A 519 1.12 -22.98 0.65
C GLN A 519 2.23 -22.41 -0.23
N GLU A 520 2.48 -21.08 -0.20
CA GLU A 520 3.58 -20.46 -0.96
C GLU A 520 4.96 -20.81 -0.37
N LEU A 521 5.01 -21.41 0.82
CA LEU A 521 6.25 -22.00 1.34
C LEU A 521 6.79 -23.10 0.40
N ALA A 522 5.92 -23.88 -0.24
CA ALA A 522 6.34 -24.85 -1.26
C ALA A 522 6.99 -24.16 -2.46
N THR A 523 6.47 -23.00 -2.88
CA THR A 523 7.07 -22.16 -3.93
C THR A 523 8.45 -21.66 -3.52
N CYS A 524 8.58 -21.19 -2.29
CA CYS A 524 9.85 -20.70 -1.75
C CYS A 524 10.92 -21.81 -1.67
N VAL A 525 10.55 -23.02 -1.21
CA VAL A 525 11.49 -24.15 -1.13
C VAL A 525 12.00 -24.56 -2.49
N ILE A 526 11.11 -24.73 -3.48
CA ILE A 526 11.48 -25.19 -4.83
C ILE A 526 12.40 -24.17 -5.53
N ASN A 527 12.22 -22.88 -5.27
CA ASN A 527 12.97 -21.82 -5.93
C ASN A 527 14.13 -21.29 -5.08
N ASN A 528 14.47 -21.91 -3.95
CA ASN A 528 15.52 -21.45 -3.01
C ASN A 528 15.33 -19.97 -2.60
N ILE A 529 14.14 -19.60 -2.17
CA ILE A 529 13.79 -18.26 -1.71
C ILE A 529 13.76 -18.27 -0.17
N PRO A 530 14.88 -17.98 0.52
CA PRO A 530 15.04 -18.19 1.95
C PRO A 530 14.44 -17.05 2.79
N ILE A 531 13.13 -16.91 2.78
CA ILE A 531 12.41 -16.00 3.69
C ILE A 531 12.42 -16.53 5.12
N LYS A 532 12.30 -15.62 6.10
CA LYS A 532 12.09 -15.94 7.52
C LYS A 532 10.64 -15.63 7.86
N VAL A 533 9.92 -16.60 8.39
CA VAL A 533 8.52 -16.43 8.78
C VAL A 533 8.42 -16.50 10.31
N ALA A 534 7.99 -15.43 10.92
CA ALA A 534 7.67 -15.35 12.34
C ALA A 534 6.15 -15.47 12.49
N VAL A 535 5.67 -16.62 12.93
CA VAL A 535 4.27 -16.84 13.27
C VAL A 535 4.06 -16.40 14.71
N ILE A 536 3.42 -15.28 14.92
CA ILE A 536 3.06 -14.74 16.24
C ILE A 536 1.77 -15.44 16.67
N ASN A 537 1.95 -16.57 17.32
CA ASN A 537 0.89 -17.53 17.61
C ASN A 537 0.27 -17.29 18.98
N ASN A 538 -0.85 -16.60 19.00
CA ASN A 538 -1.69 -16.41 20.19
C ASN A 538 -2.97 -17.29 20.16
N SER A 539 -3.07 -18.23 19.23
CA SER A 539 -4.21 -19.11 19.00
C SER A 539 -5.54 -18.38 18.80
N SER A 540 -5.50 -17.16 18.28
CA SER A 540 -6.68 -16.30 18.18
C SER A 540 -6.60 -15.30 17.01
N LEU A 541 -7.76 -14.88 16.49
CA LEU A 541 -7.87 -13.70 15.65
C LEU A 541 -7.71 -12.43 16.52
N GLY A 542 -6.47 -12.17 16.94
CA GLY A 542 -6.14 -11.30 18.06
C GLY A 542 -6.70 -9.89 17.99
N MET A 543 -6.69 -9.22 16.82
CA MET A 543 -7.26 -7.87 16.68
C MET A 543 -8.78 -7.87 16.89
N VAL A 544 -9.49 -8.85 16.33
CA VAL A 544 -10.95 -8.97 16.50
C VAL A 544 -11.27 -9.34 17.96
N ARG A 545 -10.48 -10.23 18.58
CA ARG A 545 -10.57 -10.56 20.00
C ARG A 545 -10.38 -9.30 20.88
N GLN A 546 -9.39 -8.45 20.57
CA GLN A 546 -9.17 -7.18 21.27
C GLN A 546 -10.42 -6.29 21.21
N TRP A 547 -11.04 -6.15 20.06
CA TRP A 547 -12.28 -5.36 19.92
C TRP A 547 -13.45 -5.98 20.68
N GLN A 548 -13.58 -7.31 20.71
CA GLN A 548 -14.58 -7.99 21.52
C GLN A 548 -14.35 -7.75 23.02
N THR A 549 -13.08 -7.72 23.45
CA THR A 549 -12.72 -7.39 24.84
C THR A 549 -13.10 -5.96 25.21
N LEU A 550 -12.87 -5.00 24.30
CA LEU A 550 -13.04 -3.58 24.56
C LEU A 550 -14.48 -3.09 24.38
N PHE A 551 -15.19 -3.61 23.37
CA PHE A 551 -16.47 -3.05 22.90
C PHE A 551 -17.65 -3.99 23.00
N TYR A 552 -17.43 -5.28 23.32
CA TYR A 552 -18.48 -6.29 23.36
C TYR A 552 -18.44 -7.14 24.66
N ASP A 553 -18.04 -6.53 25.79
CA ASP A 553 -18.01 -7.14 27.12
C ASP A 553 -17.31 -8.51 27.17
N ALA A 554 -16.20 -8.64 26.43
CA ALA A 554 -15.43 -9.86 26.27
C ALA A 554 -16.26 -11.08 25.80
N ARG A 555 -17.31 -10.84 25.02
CA ARG A 555 -18.09 -11.90 24.39
C ARG A 555 -17.39 -12.37 23.13
N TYR A 556 -16.49 -13.34 23.28
CA TYR A 556 -15.69 -13.88 22.19
C TYR A 556 -16.52 -14.77 21.28
N SER A 557 -16.83 -14.29 20.08
CA SER A 557 -17.59 -15.02 19.06
C SER A 557 -16.67 -15.37 17.90
N ASN A 558 -16.36 -16.66 17.75
CA ASN A 558 -15.60 -17.23 16.62
C ASN A 558 -14.22 -16.58 16.37
N THR A 559 -13.55 -16.13 17.40
CA THR A 559 -12.19 -15.54 17.31
C THR A 559 -11.12 -16.45 17.90
N ASP A 560 -11.49 -17.45 18.65
CA ASP A 560 -10.60 -18.46 19.19
C ASP A 560 -10.30 -19.53 18.11
N LEU A 561 -9.03 -19.66 17.74
CA LEU A 561 -8.56 -20.65 16.77
C LEU A 561 -8.22 -22.00 17.46
N ASN A 562 -8.18 -22.02 18.79
CA ASN A 562 -8.03 -23.22 19.61
C ASN A 562 -9.35 -23.51 20.35
N THR A 563 -10.40 -23.83 19.61
CA THR A 563 -11.71 -24.17 20.21
C THR A 563 -11.60 -25.43 21.04
N GLY A 564 -11.24 -25.27 22.31
CA GLY A 564 -10.89 -26.33 23.23
C GLY A 564 -11.99 -27.33 23.52
N HIS A 565 -12.08 -28.38 22.74
CA HIS A 565 -12.78 -29.61 23.12
C HIS A 565 -11.95 -30.43 24.13
N GLY A 566 -11.31 -29.75 25.09
CA GLY A 566 -10.46 -30.36 26.13
C GLY A 566 -9.04 -30.72 25.71
N THR A 567 -8.66 -30.51 24.43
CA THR A 567 -7.31 -30.68 23.90
C THR A 567 -7.00 -29.57 22.91
N ALA A 568 -5.76 -29.05 22.89
CA ALA A 568 -5.31 -28.10 21.88
C ALA A 568 -5.48 -28.69 20.47
N ARG A 569 -6.17 -27.97 19.58
CA ARG A 569 -6.43 -28.37 18.19
C ARG A 569 -5.97 -27.33 17.20
N VAL A 570 -4.86 -26.65 17.49
CA VAL A 570 -4.19 -25.74 16.57
C VAL A 570 -3.25 -26.52 15.67
N PRO A 571 -3.00 -26.08 14.44
CA PRO A 571 -1.97 -26.66 13.59
C PRO A 571 -0.60 -26.61 14.28
N ASP A 572 0.17 -27.69 14.14
CA ASP A 572 1.57 -27.70 14.53
C ASP A 572 2.39 -27.05 13.41
N PHE A 573 2.74 -25.79 13.56
CA PHE A 573 3.42 -25.03 12.50
C PHE A 573 4.85 -25.52 12.25
N VAL A 574 5.50 -26.16 13.23
CA VAL A 574 6.81 -26.80 13.02
C VAL A 574 6.70 -28.01 12.10
N LYS A 575 5.71 -28.89 12.34
CA LYS A 575 5.46 -30.02 11.45
C LYS A 575 4.98 -29.57 10.05
N LEU A 576 4.20 -28.50 9.99
CA LEU A 576 3.77 -27.94 8.73
C LEU A 576 4.96 -27.41 7.93
N ALA A 577 5.89 -26.72 8.56
CA ALA A 577 7.13 -26.26 7.96
C ALA A 577 7.95 -27.43 7.39
N ASP A 578 8.17 -28.47 8.20
CA ASP A 578 8.86 -29.69 7.78
C ASP A 578 8.18 -30.36 6.57
N ALA A 579 6.85 -30.42 6.56
CA ALA A 579 6.09 -31.01 5.46
C ALA A 579 6.28 -30.24 4.13
N TYR A 580 6.52 -28.92 4.18
CA TYR A 580 6.87 -28.12 3.02
C TYR A 580 8.37 -28.18 2.65
N GLY A 581 9.23 -28.73 3.51
CA GLY A 581 10.69 -28.74 3.32
C GLY A 581 11.40 -27.50 3.86
N CYS A 582 10.71 -26.68 4.65
CA CYS A 582 11.27 -25.57 5.40
C CYS A 582 11.96 -26.05 6.69
N VAL A 583 12.71 -25.18 7.34
CA VAL A 583 13.14 -25.42 8.73
C VAL A 583 12.08 -24.90 9.69
N GLY A 584 11.52 -25.78 10.51
CA GLY A 584 10.57 -25.43 11.57
C GLY A 584 11.28 -25.21 12.91
N LEU A 585 11.02 -24.10 13.57
CA LEU A 585 11.50 -23.79 14.91
C LEU A 585 10.30 -23.43 15.81
N ARG A 586 10.43 -23.61 17.12
CA ARG A 586 9.45 -23.15 18.13
C ARG A 586 10.15 -22.41 19.23
N CYS A 587 9.54 -21.32 19.69
CA CYS A 587 9.97 -20.52 20.81
C CYS A 587 8.75 -20.28 21.73
N GLU A 588 8.85 -20.68 22.99
CA GLU A 588 7.79 -20.59 24.00
C GLU A 588 8.18 -19.73 25.21
N ARG A 589 9.46 -19.30 25.32
CA ARG A 589 9.99 -18.58 26.48
C ARG A 589 10.84 -17.38 26.04
N ASP A 590 10.80 -16.31 26.82
CA ASP A 590 11.56 -15.09 26.54
C ASP A 590 13.08 -15.33 26.44
N GLU A 591 13.62 -16.20 27.27
CA GLU A 591 15.05 -16.53 27.28
C GLU A 591 15.55 -17.20 26.00
N ASP A 592 14.67 -17.81 25.20
CA ASP A 592 14.99 -18.52 23.96
C ASP A 592 14.81 -17.65 22.70
N ILE A 593 14.22 -16.45 22.81
CA ILE A 593 13.87 -15.60 21.65
C ILE A 593 15.12 -15.28 20.83
N ASP A 594 16.17 -14.72 21.45
CA ASP A 594 17.36 -14.29 20.75
C ASP A 594 18.08 -15.44 20.05
N ALA A 595 18.26 -16.55 20.75
CA ALA A 595 18.92 -17.73 20.20
C ALA A 595 18.13 -18.33 19.01
N THR A 596 16.80 -18.29 19.08
CA THR A 596 15.93 -18.79 18.01
C THR A 596 16.00 -17.90 16.78
N ILE A 597 15.97 -16.56 16.97
CA ILE A 597 16.11 -15.60 15.86
C ILE A 597 17.49 -15.72 15.20
N GLN A 598 18.58 -15.78 16.01
CA GLN A 598 19.94 -15.92 15.48
C GLN A 598 20.09 -17.21 14.66
N LYS A 599 19.57 -18.33 15.16
CA LYS A 599 19.55 -19.58 14.43
C LYS A 599 18.80 -19.47 13.08
N ALA A 600 17.69 -18.76 13.04
CA ALA A 600 16.96 -18.51 11.80
C ALA A 600 17.74 -17.64 10.83
N LEU A 601 18.48 -16.64 11.30
CA LEU A 601 19.32 -15.75 10.47
C LEU A 601 20.49 -16.48 9.83
N GLU A 602 21.02 -17.54 10.47
CA GLU A 602 22.13 -18.36 9.94
C GLU A 602 21.68 -19.26 8.77
N ILE A 603 20.39 -19.61 8.66
CA ILE A 603 19.85 -20.53 7.64
C ILE A 603 19.46 -19.72 6.41
N ASN A 604 20.22 -19.80 5.31
CA ASN A 604 20.02 -19.00 4.11
C ASN A 604 19.88 -19.82 2.81
N ASP A 605 19.69 -21.14 2.94
CA ASP A 605 19.50 -22.07 1.81
C ASP A 605 18.02 -22.42 1.59
N ARG A 606 17.14 -22.12 2.52
CA ARG A 606 15.71 -22.43 2.47
C ARG A 606 14.90 -21.56 3.42
N PRO A 607 13.55 -21.51 3.31
CA PRO A 607 12.69 -20.82 4.27
C PRO A 607 12.81 -21.39 5.69
N VAL A 608 12.66 -20.49 6.67
CA VAL A 608 12.55 -20.84 8.09
C VAL A 608 11.20 -20.36 8.60
N VAL A 609 10.46 -21.22 9.29
CA VAL A 609 9.21 -20.87 9.97
C VAL A 609 9.43 -21.03 11.47
N ILE A 610 9.19 -19.97 12.22
CA ILE A 610 9.29 -19.96 13.67
C ILE A 610 7.90 -19.79 14.26
N ASP A 611 7.46 -20.77 15.03
CA ASP A 611 6.25 -20.72 15.84
C ASP A 611 6.58 -20.04 17.19
N PHE A 612 6.35 -18.73 17.29
CA PHE A 612 6.46 -17.98 18.53
C PHE A 612 5.14 -18.06 19.28
N VAL A 613 5.10 -18.89 20.32
CA VAL A 613 3.91 -19.02 21.18
C VAL A 613 3.87 -17.83 22.14
N VAL A 614 2.87 -16.98 21.99
CA VAL A 614 2.77 -15.70 22.71
C VAL A 614 1.46 -15.56 23.47
N SER A 615 1.42 -14.64 24.44
CA SER A 615 0.23 -14.35 25.22
C SER A 615 -0.93 -13.83 24.35
N ALA A 616 -2.11 -14.42 24.55
CA ALA A 616 -3.35 -14.01 23.88
C ALA A 616 -3.97 -12.73 24.49
N ASP A 617 -3.54 -12.33 25.69
CA ASP A 617 -4.12 -11.18 26.40
C ASP A 617 -3.41 -9.86 26.10
N SER A 618 -2.31 -9.92 25.35
CA SER A 618 -1.59 -8.72 24.87
C SER A 618 -2.47 -7.91 23.91
N MET A 619 -2.53 -6.59 24.18
CA MET A 619 -3.30 -5.64 23.36
C MET A 619 -2.40 -4.62 22.69
N VAL A 620 -2.86 -4.07 21.58
CA VAL A 620 -2.18 -2.98 20.88
C VAL A 620 -2.57 -1.65 21.53
N TRP A 621 -1.60 -0.99 22.14
CA TRP A 621 -1.72 0.35 22.71
C TRP A 621 -0.59 1.24 22.16
N PRO A 622 -0.76 2.59 22.12
CA PRO A 622 -2.00 3.35 22.31
C PRO A 622 -3.09 3.02 21.28
N MET A 623 -4.31 3.54 21.50
CA MET A 623 -5.41 3.32 20.57
C MET A 623 -6.35 4.54 20.52
N VAL A 624 -6.67 5.02 19.33
CA VAL A 624 -7.82 5.88 19.03
C VAL A 624 -8.96 4.96 18.57
N PRO A 625 -10.02 4.75 19.36
CA PRO A 625 -11.11 3.90 18.92
C PRO A 625 -11.78 4.42 17.65
N ALA A 626 -12.35 3.50 16.84
CA ALA A 626 -13.05 3.91 15.63
C ALA A 626 -14.24 4.84 15.97
N GLY A 627 -14.38 5.90 15.18
CA GLY A 627 -15.50 6.86 15.33
C GLY A 627 -15.34 7.88 16.46
N VAL A 628 -14.15 7.99 17.09
CA VAL A 628 -13.85 9.04 18.07
C VAL A 628 -12.77 9.99 17.57
N SER A 629 -12.65 11.15 18.23
CA SER A 629 -11.60 12.14 17.95
C SER A 629 -10.23 11.66 18.41
N ASN A 630 -9.17 12.11 17.75
CA ASN A 630 -7.78 11.88 18.15
C ASN A 630 -7.47 12.37 19.59
N ASP A 631 -8.21 13.39 20.08
CA ASP A 631 -8.10 13.87 21.47
C ASP A 631 -8.49 12.80 22.52
N GLN A 632 -9.17 11.74 22.09
CA GLN A 632 -9.61 10.63 22.94
C GLN A 632 -8.70 9.40 22.82
N ILE A 633 -7.45 9.59 22.41
CA ILE A 633 -6.48 8.50 22.39
C ILE A 633 -6.35 7.87 23.78
N GLN A 634 -6.30 6.57 23.84
CA GLN A 634 -6.13 5.79 25.08
C GLN A 634 -4.75 5.14 25.11
N ILE A 635 -4.08 5.22 26.25
CA ILE A 635 -2.79 4.55 26.51
C ILE A 635 -2.97 3.16 27.12
N ALA A 636 -4.14 2.92 27.72
CA ALA A 636 -4.63 1.62 28.20
C ALA A 636 -6.16 1.68 28.27
N LYS A 637 -6.81 0.56 28.59
CA LYS A 637 -8.28 0.51 28.69
C LYS A 637 -8.82 1.56 29.69
N GLY A 638 -9.52 2.55 29.16
CA GLY A 638 -10.13 3.63 29.96
C GLY A 638 -9.13 4.65 30.52
N MET A 639 -7.87 4.64 30.06
CA MET A 639 -6.85 5.59 30.48
C MET A 639 -6.44 6.45 29.28
N THR A 640 -6.64 7.76 29.39
CA THR A 640 -6.19 8.77 28.42
C THR A 640 -4.92 9.46 28.91
N PRO A 641 -4.10 10.04 28.02
CA PRO A 641 -3.03 10.93 28.42
C PRO A 641 -3.58 12.12 29.23
N GLU A 642 -2.80 12.60 30.18
CA GLU A 642 -3.11 13.86 30.86
C GLU A 642 -2.68 15.00 29.91
N TRP A 643 -3.64 15.75 29.44
CA TRP A 643 -3.42 16.99 28.71
C TRP A 643 -3.31 18.11 29.75
N GLU A 644 -2.13 18.69 29.95
CA GLU A 644 -2.04 19.90 30.76
C GLU A 644 -2.89 20.99 30.07
N GLU A 645 -3.87 21.51 30.80
CA GLU A 645 -4.56 22.74 30.38
C GLU A 645 -3.50 23.85 30.29
N GLU A 646 -3.45 24.55 29.16
CA GLU A 646 -2.64 25.77 29.03
C GLU A 646 -3.21 26.80 30.02
N ASP A 647 -2.45 27.13 31.09
CA ASP A 647 -2.73 28.29 31.96
C ASP A 647 -2.60 29.62 31.18
#